data_fdd339e2a189cd966fde90e9e11d4b4a
#
_entry.id   fdd339e2a189cd966fde90e9e11d4b4a
#
_cell.length_a   1.000
_cell.length_b   1.000
_cell.length_c   1.000
_cell.angle_alpha   90.00
_cell.angle_beta   90.00
_cell.angle_gamma   90.00
#
_symmetry.space_group_name_H-M   'P 1'
#
loop_
_entity.id
_entity.type
_entity.pdbx_description
1 polymer ?
#
loop_
_entity_poly.entity_id
_entity_poly.type
_entity_poly.pdbx_seq_one_letter_code
_entity_poly.pdbx_strand_id
1 'polypeptide(L)'
;MSSTDAISPAAAPAADPRPLRALLRQRKFAEVLAGSRALLEQSPEGRDALLFQAIALRNLGRVPEALDALSTLERHHPRFSRLYEERGHCFAAQRRAVPAMDAFAKAVSLNLALPASWSMLEGLYRMTGQTGKAAEAANELATLRRIAPEVVGATSLFLDGDLDEAEPLIRDYLLTHGNEVEAMRLLARIGMARKVFDDAEILLEAVLQIAPDYRAARLEYAEVLIEMHREAEARVQLEKLMAEDPQNRLHYQGLYATACVGLGEHERAIGLYREVLTGTTADADVHLSIAHAQKTLGQRAEAIESYRRAAAARPGFGDAYWSLANLKTYRFTPQELEQMRALEADPAIGRIDRLHLCFALGKALEDQRSFAEAFRYYQLGNELRHASSGYAPEIIESNTRQQIAVCTAEFFAARQGWGSIAPDPIFIVGLPRSGSTLLEQILASHSQIEGTQELATVQQIVARLRGRELKSEASRYPAVLAELSREEVGELGERYLKGARVYRTDKPFFIDKMPNNFRHLGLIHLMLPRAKVIDARREPIACCFSNFKQLFAKGQEFTYSLEDIARYYRTYLELMAHWDRVLPGWVLRVQHEDVVADVEGQVRRLLDFCGLPFEPQCVEFHKTVRSVRTASSEQVRQPLNREGLDQWQNFEPWLGALKDALGDAVRRYRE
;
A
#
# COMPACT_ATOMS: atom_id res chain seq x y z
N MET A 1 44.34 22.25 14.65
CA MET A 1 43.53 22.30 15.88
C MET A 1 42.21 21.63 15.57
N SER A 2 42.01 20.50 16.17
CA SER A 2 40.93 19.58 15.94
C SER A 2 39.59 20.13 16.39
N SER A 3 38.55 19.99 15.60
CA SER A 3 37.17 20.01 16.04
C SER A 3 36.54 18.62 15.72
N THR A 4 36.23 17.93 16.76
CA THR A 4 35.63 16.61 16.83
C THR A 4 34.19 16.68 16.35
N ASP A 5 33.89 15.96 15.28
CA ASP A 5 32.54 15.63 14.84
C ASP A 5 31.84 14.80 15.92
N ALA A 6 30.78 15.34 16.50
CA ALA A 6 29.90 14.65 17.40
C ALA A 6 28.94 13.77 16.54
N ILE A 7 29.25 12.48 16.43
CA ILE A 7 28.36 11.46 15.92
C ILE A 7 27.17 11.39 16.88
N SER A 8 25.98 11.71 16.37
CA SER A 8 24.71 11.49 17.08
C SER A 8 24.58 10.00 17.40
N PRO A 9 24.28 9.59 18.64
CA PRO A 9 24.21 8.18 18.97
C PRO A 9 23.05 7.53 18.23
N ALA A 10 23.35 6.46 17.49
CA ALA A 10 22.36 5.54 16.96
C ALA A 10 21.41 5.13 18.10
N ALA A 11 20.09 5.12 17.83
CA ALA A 11 19.10 4.69 18.79
C ALA A 11 19.51 3.33 19.36
N ALA A 12 19.65 3.26 20.68
CA ALA A 12 20.00 2.01 21.37
C ALA A 12 18.98 0.91 21.00
N PRO A 13 19.41 -0.33 20.77
CA PRO A 13 18.47 -1.41 20.47
C PRO A 13 17.45 -1.50 21.60
N ALA A 14 16.17 -1.57 21.23
CA ALA A 14 15.06 -1.70 22.19
C ALA A 14 15.38 -2.86 23.15
N ALA A 15 15.34 -2.59 24.44
CA ALA A 15 15.68 -3.59 25.47
C ALA A 15 14.77 -4.81 25.33
N ASP A 16 15.35 -6.01 25.21
CA ASP A 16 14.66 -7.25 24.90
C ASP A 16 13.81 -7.76 26.08
N PRO A 17 12.47 -7.83 25.96
CA PRO A 17 11.60 -8.33 27.02
C PRO A 17 11.55 -9.86 27.12
N ARG A 18 12.11 -10.59 26.15
CA ARG A 18 12.03 -12.07 26.09
C ARG A 18 12.52 -12.81 27.34
N PRO A 19 13.61 -12.38 28.02
CA PRO A 19 14.03 -13.01 29.28
C PRO A 19 12.98 -12.95 30.38
N LEU A 20 12.19 -11.87 30.43
CA LEU A 20 11.14 -11.70 31.46
C LEU A 20 9.99 -12.71 31.29
N ARG A 21 9.69 -13.15 30.06
CA ARG A 21 8.69 -14.20 29.81
C ARG A 21 9.10 -15.55 30.42
N ALA A 22 10.38 -15.88 30.39
CA ALA A 22 10.88 -17.10 31.02
C ALA A 22 10.71 -17.02 32.55
N LEU A 23 10.99 -15.85 33.14
CA LEU A 23 10.78 -15.62 34.58
C LEU A 23 9.29 -15.65 34.97
N LEU A 24 8.40 -15.13 34.11
CA LEU A 24 6.94 -15.24 34.33
C LEU A 24 6.48 -16.71 34.36
N ARG A 25 6.96 -17.53 33.42
CA ARG A 25 6.66 -18.98 33.40
C ARG A 25 7.15 -19.69 34.66
N GLN A 26 8.29 -19.27 35.22
CA GLN A 26 8.85 -19.77 36.48
C GLN A 26 8.18 -19.16 37.72
N ARG A 27 7.19 -18.28 37.57
CA ARG A 27 6.48 -17.53 38.63
C ARG A 27 7.43 -16.69 39.52
N LYS A 28 8.54 -16.23 38.98
CA LYS A 28 9.51 -15.37 39.69
C LYS A 28 9.11 -13.91 39.61
N PHE A 29 7.96 -13.58 40.20
CA PHE A 29 7.32 -12.26 40.01
C PHE A 29 8.14 -11.08 40.52
N ALA A 30 8.95 -11.25 41.58
CA ALA A 30 9.82 -10.19 42.07
C ALA A 30 10.94 -9.86 41.07
N GLU A 31 11.53 -10.89 40.43
CA GLU A 31 12.55 -10.70 39.41
C GLU A 31 11.95 -10.05 38.13
N VAL A 32 10.74 -10.48 37.74
CA VAL A 32 10.00 -9.87 36.63
C VAL A 32 9.73 -8.37 36.89
N LEU A 33 9.30 -8.04 38.11
CA LEU A 33 9.03 -6.63 38.48
C LEU A 33 10.30 -5.77 38.44
N ALA A 34 11.43 -6.29 38.90
CA ALA A 34 12.72 -5.58 38.83
C ALA A 34 13.17 -5.39 37.38
N GLY A 35 13.12 -6.45 36.58
CA GLY A 35 13.51 -6.42 35.17
C GLY A 35 12.60 -5.53 34.32
N SER A 36 11.30 -5.56 34.53
CA SER A 36 10.36 -4.70 33.79
C SER A 36 10.58 -3.21 34.12
N ARG A 37 10.90 -2.87 35.36
CA ARG A 37 11.23 -1.49 35.74
C ARG A 37 12.51 -1.01 35.04
N ALA A 38 13.56 -1.84 35.01
CA ALA A 38 14.80 -1.51 34.31
C ALA A 38 14.59 -1.28 32.79
N LEU A 39 13.69 -2.06 32.16
CA LEU A 39 13.31 -1.84 30.76
C LEU A 39 12.52 -0.54 30.58
N LEU A 40 11.64 -0.19 31.51
CA LEU A 40 10.83 1.04 31.45
C LEU A 40 11.65 2.31 31.73
N GLU A 41 12.78 2.22 32.42
CA GLU A 41 13.74 3.33 32.52
C GLU A 41 14.36 3.68 31.16
N GLN A 42 14.52 2.69 30.29
CA GLN A 42 15.05 2.88 28.94
C GLN A 42 13.94 3.22 27.91
N SER A 43 12.76 2.63 28.08
CA SER A 43 11.59 2.81 27.21
C SER A 43 10.32 2.90 28.05
N PRO A 44 9.92 4.09 28.53
CA PRO A 44 8.74 4.27 29.41
C PRO A 44 7.40 3.79 28.82
N GLU A 45 7.33 3.70 27.49
CA GLU A 45 6.14 3.28 26.73
C GLU A 45 6.18 1.81 26.31
N GLY A 46 7.18 1.07 26.77
CA GLY A 46 7.43 -0.32 26.37
C GLY A 46 6.24 -1.23 26.67
N ARG A 47 5.51 -1.64 25.63
CA ARG A 47 4.25 -2.42 25.72
C ARG A 47 4.40 -3.66 26.60
N ASP A 48 5.34 -4.53 26.28
CA ASP A 48 5.54 -5.80 26.99
C ASP A 48 6.08 -5.58 28.40
N ALA A 49 6.94 -4.59 28.60
CA ALA A 49 7.47 -4.26 29.92
C ALA A 49 6.38 -3.77 30.87
N LEU A 50 5.45 -2.92 30.41
CA LEU A 50 4.28 -2.46 31.16
C LEU A 50 3.33 -3.62 31.50
N LEU A 51 3.08 -4.52 30.54
CA LEU A 51 2.26 -5.71 30.78
C LEU A 51 2.89 -6.63 31.83
N PHE A 52 4.18 -6.94 31.71
CA PHE A 52 4.91 -7.81 32.65
C PHE A 52 4.99 -7.21 34.03
N GLN A 53 5.16 -5.88 34.12
CA GLN A 53 5.06 -5.15 35.39
C GLN A 53 3.69 -5.33 36.05
N ALA A 54 2.61 -5.17 35.27
CA ALA A 54 1.25 -5.32 35.80
C ALA A 54 0.97 -6.76 36.26
N ILE A 55 1.37 -7.77 35.47
CA ILE A 55 1.24 -9.19 35.83
C ILE A 55 2.00 -9.49 37.13
N ALA A 56 3.23 -9.02 37.25
CA ALA A 56 4.06 -9.23 38.44
C ALA A 56 3.44 -8.56 39.67
N LEU A 57 3.01 -7.30 39.55
CA LEU A 57 2.37 -6.55 40.64
C LEU A 57 1.08 -7.23 41.12
N ARG A 58 0.21 -7.69 40.22
CA ARG A 58 -1.00 -8.41 40.60
C ARG A 58 -0.69 -9.67 41.36
N ASN A 59 0.27 -10.48 40.88
CA ASN A 59 0.64 -11.73 41.53
C ASN A 59 1.33 -11.51 42.88
N LEU A 60 1.96 -10.36 43.10
CA LEU A 60 2.53 -9.93 44.40
C LEU A 60 1.48 -9.28 45.32
N GLY A 61 0.18 -9.25 44.93
CA GLY A 61 -0.91 -8.69 45.73
C GLY A 61 -1.02 -7.13 45.61
N ARG A 62 -0.19 -6.48 44.78
CA ARG A 62 -0.13 -5.01 44.62
C ARG A 62 -1.06 -4.56 43.49
N VAL A 63 -2.35 -4.95 43.60
CA VAL A 63 -3.35 -4.75 42.54
C VAL A 63 -3.57 -3.29 42.13
N PRO A 64 -3.60 -2.29 43.07
CA PRO A 64 -3.73 -0.88 42.66
C PRO A 64 -2.61 -0.44 41.72
N GLU A 65 -1.37 -0.76 42.04
CA GLU A 65 -0.21 -0.42 41.21
C GLU A 65 -0.22 -1.15 39.86
N ALA A 66 -0.74 -2.38 39.80
CA ALA A 66 -0.95 -3.09 38.55
C ALA A 66 -1.95 -2.34 37.65
N LEU A 67 -3.05 -1.83 38.21
CA LEU A 67 -4.04 -1.03 37.46
C LEU A 67 -3.46 0.28 36.94
N ASP A 68 -2.57 0.93 37.69
CA ASP A 68 -1.87 2.14 37.26
C ASP A 68 -0.93 1.85 36.06
N ALA A 69 -0.17 0.75 36.13
CA ALA A 69 0.66 0.30 35.01
C ALA A 69 -0.19 -0.01 33.76
N LEU A 70 -1.35 -0.67 33.94
CA LEU A 70 -2.29 -0.96 32.85
C LEU A 70 -2.95 0.32 32.30
N SER A 71 -3.16 1.34 33.11
CA SER A 71 -3.67 2.65 32.65
C SER A 71 -2.63 3.39 31.81
N THR A 72 -1.35 3.23 32.16
CA THR A 72 -0.26 3.74 31.32
C THR A 72 -0.17 2.97 30.00
N LEU A 73 -0.27 1.64 30.04
CA LEU A 73 -0.26 0.79 28.86
C LEU A 73 -1.43 1.13 27.91
N GLU A 74 -2.63 1.42 28.44
CA GLU A 74 -3.80 1.80 27.64
C GLU A 74 -3.61 3.10 26.88
N ARG A 75 -2.96 4.10 27.48
CA ARG A 75 -2.70 5.39 26.83
C ARG A 75 -1.84 5.24 25.57
N HIS A 76 -0.88 4.31 25.60
CA HIS A 76 0.04 4.10 24.49
C HIS A 76 -0.39 2.98 23.54
N HIS A 77 -1.06 1.95 24.05
CA HIS A 77 -1.45 0.73 23.31
C HIS A 77 -2.91 0.33 23.53
N PRO A 78 -3.90 1.19 23.20
CA PRO A 78 -5.32 0.97 23.52
C PRO A 78 -5.97 -0.23 22.80
N ARG A 79 -5.33 -0.80 21.81
CA ARG A 79 -5.81 -1.97 21.05
C ARG A 79 -5.13 -3.28 21.44
N PHE A 80 -4.27 -3.27 22.43
CA PHE A 80 -3.58 -4.47 22.91
C PHE A 80 -4.47 -5.30 23.80
N SER A 81 -4.88 -6.49 23.37
CA SER A 81 -5.92 -7.30 24.03
C SER A 81 -5.50 -7.80 25.42
N ARG A 82 -4.22 -8.15 25.58
CA ARG A 82 -3.64 -8.65 26.85
C ARG A 82 -3.68 -7.63 27.97
N LEU A 83 -3.68 -6.35 27.66
CA LEU A 83 -3.94 -5.26 28.61
C LEU A 83 -5.28 -5.46 29.32
N TYR A 84 -6.35 -5.69 28.55
CA TYR A 84 -7.70 -5.82 29.10
C TYR A 84 -7.91 -7.18 29.77
N GLU A 85 -7.29 -8.24 29.27
CA GLU A 85 -7.27 -9.53 29.95
C GLU A 85 -6.67 -9.41 31.36
N GLU A 86 -5.48 -8.78 31.49
CA GLU A 86 -4.83 -8.59 32.79
C GLU A 86 -5.61 -7.64 33.70
N ARG A 87 -6.24 -6.59 33.14
CA ARG A 87 -7.14 -5.71 33.87
C ARG A 87 -8.35 -6.48 34.42
N GLY A 88 -8.94 -7.37 33.64
CA GLY A 88 -10.00 -8.28 34.08
C GLY A 88 -9.58 -9.14 35.26
N HIS A 89 -8.38 -9.71 35.21
CA HIS A 89 -7.81 -10.47 36.32
C HIS A 89 -7.57 -9.61 37.57
N CYS A 90 -7.14 -8.35 37.42
CA CYS A 90 -7.01 -7.41 38.54
C CYS A 90 -8.35 -7.14 39.22
N PHE A 91 -9.42 -6.87 38.45
CA PHE A 91 -10.76 -6.64 39.00
C PHE A 91 -11.38 -7.90 39.61
N ALA A 92 -11.14 -9.07 39.01
CA ALA A 92 -11.55 -10.35 39.58
C ALA A 92 -10.88 -10.62 40.94
N ALA A 93 -9.59 -10.33 41.08
CA ALA A 93 -8.87 -10.40 42.35
C ALA A 93 -9.46 -9.48 43.44
N GLN A 94 -10.01 -8.34 43.04
CA GLN A 94 -10.73 -7.42 43.91
C GLN A 94 -12.20 -7.83 44.14
N ARG A 95 -12.69 -8.93 43.58
CA ARG A 95 -14.10 -9.38 43.61
C ARG A 95 -15.09 -8.40 42.98
N ARG A 96 -14.63 -7.59 42.02
CA ARG A 96 -15.43 -6.59 41.29
C ARG A 96 -15.91 -7.22 39.98
N ALA A 97 -17.04 -7.92 40.02
CA ALA A 97 -17.53 -8.72 38.88
C ALA A 97 -17.85 -7.89 37.63
N VAL A 98 -18.56 -6.74 37.76
CA VAL A 98 -18.94 -5.94 36.60
C VAL A 98 -17.72 -5.36 35.87
N PRO A 99 -16.79 -4.63 36.53
CA PRO A 99 -15.58 -4.18 35.87
C PRO A 99 -14.71 -5.31 35.29
N ALA A 100 -14.71 -6.49 35.91
CA ALA A 100 -14.02 -7.64 35.36
C ALA A 100 -14.66 -8.15 34.05
N MET A 101 -15.99 -8.26 34.01
CA MET A 101 -16.74 -8.61 32.79
C MET A 101 -16.47 -7.62 31.66
N ASP A 102 -16.53 -6.31 31.92
CA ASP A 102 -16.27 -5.30 30.91
C ASP A 102 -14.85 -5.38 30.34
N ALA A 103 -13.87 -5.60 31.22
CA ALA A 103 -12.48 -5.76 30.80
C ALA A 103 -12.25 -7.03 29.96
N PHE A 104 -12.74 -8.19 30.40
CA PHE A 104 -12.63 -9.43 29.62
C PHE A 104 -13.42 -9.35 28.29
N ALA A 105 -14.63 -8.73 28.30
CA ALA A 105 -15.40 -8.50 27.08
C ALA A 105 -14.63 -7.63 26.08
N LYS A 106 -13.95 -6.60 26.58
CA LYS A 106 -13.07 -5.78 25.75
C LYS A 106 -11.87 -6.58 25.23
N ALA A 107 -11.26 -7.43 26.04
CA ALA A 107 -10.14 -8.29 25.61
C ALA A 107 -10.56 -9.20 24.44
N VAL A 108 -11.67 -9.91 24.58
CA VAL A 108 -12.15 -10.83 23.53
C VAL A 108 -12.70 -10.11 22.30
N SER A 109 -13.18 -8.87 22.43
CA SER A 109 -13.57 -8.07 21.27
C SER A 109 -12.38 -7.64 20.40
N LEU A 110 -11.19 -7.57 20.97
CA LEU A 110 -9.95 -7.26 20.28
C LEU A 110 -9.24 -8.52 19.78
N ASN A 111 -9.36 -9.62 20.51
CA ASN A 111 -8.67 -10.86 20.24
C ASN A 111 -9.52 -12.06 20.65
N LEU A 112 -10.15 -12.70 19.69
CA LEU A 112 -11.03 -13.85 19.94
C LEU A 112 -10.27 -15.09 20.43
N ALA A 113 -8.96 -15.20 20.21
CA ALA A 113 -8.13 -16.33 20.58
C ALA A 113 -7.59 -16.23 22.04
N LEU A 114 -8.45 -15.85 22.98
CA LEU A 114 -8.14 -15.74 24.40
C LEU A 114 -9.01 -16.72 25.24
N PRO A 115 -8.65 -18.02 25.31
CA PRO A 115 -9.46 -19.01 26.02
C PRO A 115 -9.67 -18.70 27.51
N ALA A 116 -8.66 -18.11 28.17
CA ALA A 116 -8.76 -17.72 29.57
C ALA A 116 -9.81 -16.63 29.79
N SER A 117 -9.83 -15.62 28.93
CA SER A 117 -10.82 -14.53 29.00
C SER A 117 -12.25 -15.05 28.74
N TRP A 118 -12.44 -15.95 27.76
CA TRP A 118 -13.73 -16.57 27.51
C TRP A 118 -14.22 -17.43 28.69
N SER A 119 -13.33 -18.19 29.31
CA SER A 119 -13.65 -18.97 30.51
C SER A 119 -14.06 -18.10 31.68
N MET A 120 -13.38 -16.95 31.90
CA MET A 120 -13.72 -16.00 32.94
C MET A 120 -15.08 -15.35 32.67
N LEU A 121 -15.37 -14.96 31.44
CA LEU A 121 -16.66 -14.39 31.02
C LEU A 121 -17.80 -15.39 31.23
N GLU A 122 -17.64 -16.63 30.82
CA GLU A 122 -18.63 -17.68 31.04
C GLU A 122 -19.00 -17.79 32.54
N GLY A 123 -17.99 -17.87 33.41
CA GLY A 123 -18.19 -17.97 34.85
C GLY A 123 -18.88 -16.72 35.46
N LEU A 124 -18.42 -15.54 35.07
CA LEU A 124 -18.96 -14.25 35.55
C LEU A 124 -20.39 -14.01 35.05
N TYR A 125 -20.70 -14.33 33.78
CA TYR A 125 -22.07 -14.22 33.25
C TYR A 125 -23.03 -15.19 33.92
N ARG A 126 -22.60 -16.43 34.24
CA ARG A 126 -23.40 -17.38 35.03
C ARG A 126 -23.68 -16.84 36.44
N MET A 127 -22.66 -16.32 37.12
CA MET A 127 -22.79 -15.76 38.46
C MET A 127 -23.74 -14.54 38.52
N THR A 128 -23.80 -13.76 37.43
CA THR A 128 -24.64 -12.56 37.33
C THR A 128 -26.00 -12.81 36.64
N GLY A 129 -26.35 -14.07 36.35
CA GLY A 129 -27.64 -14.48 35.77
C GLY A 129 -27.79 -14.17 34.28
N GLN A 130 -26.72 -13.80 33.57
CA GLN A 130 -26.74 -13.48 32.14
C GLN A 130 -26.56 -14.78 31.30
N THR A 131 -27.55 -15.66 31.35
CA THR A 131 -27.48 -17.01 30.80
C THR A 131 -27.22 -17.04 29.27
N GLY A 132 -27.79 -16.11 28.49
CA GLY A 132 -27.54 -16.01 27.04
C GLY A 132 -26.08 -15.74 26.72
N LYS A 133 -25.49 -14.71 27.34
CA LYS A 133 -24.08 -14.38 27.16
C LYS A 133 -23.14 -15.47 27.70
N ALA A 134 -23.55 -16.17 28.76
CA ALA A 134 -22.78 -17.30 29.26
C ALA A 134 -22.74 -18.46 28.23
N ALA A 135 -23.86 -18.72 27.56
CA ALA A 135 -23.93 -19.73 26.49
C ALA A 135 -23.08 -19.34 25.28
N GLU A 136 -23.08 -18.08 24.88
CA GLU A 136 -22.23 -17.53 23.82
C GLU A 136 -20.73 -17.72 24.16
N ALA A 137 -20.34 -17.30 25.36
CA ALA A 137 -18.94 -17.47 25.83
C ALA A 137 -18.52 -18.94 25.90
N ALA A 138 -19.41 -19.83 26.34
CA ALA A 138 -19.15 -21.28 26.37
C ALA A 138 -18.98 -21.86 24.97
N ASN A 139 -19.75 -21.40 23.98
CA ASN A 139 -19.64 -21.83 22.59
C ASN A 139 -18.31 -21.42 21.97
N GLU A 140 -17.91 -20.16 22.15
CA GLU A 140 -16.61 -19.65 21.70
C GLU A 140 -15.44 -20.43 22.32
N LEU A 141 -15.50 -20.67 23.64
CA LEU A 141 -14.51 -21.49 24.33
C LEU A 141 -14.48 -22.93 23.81
N ALA A 142 -15.62 -23.53 23.51
CA ALA A 142 -15.71 -24.87 22.93
C ALA A 142 -15.11 -24.92 21.51
N THR A 143 -15.29 -23.88 20.74
CA THR A 143 -14.67 -23.73 19.40
C THR A 143 -13.16 -23.67 19.50
N LEU A 144 -12.61 -22.82 20.38
CA LEU A 144 -11.17 -22.73 20.59
C LEU A 144 -10.56 -24.03 21.10
N ARG A 145 -11.27 -24.81 21.91
CA ARG A 145 -10.78 -26.12 22.43
C ARG A 145 -10.69 -27.22 21.36
N ARG A 146 -11.30 -27.03 20.19
CA ARG A 146 -11.16 -27.95 19.04
C ARG A 146 -9.88 -27.71 18.25
N ILE A 147 -9.27 -26.56 18.42
CA ILE A 147 -8.03 -26.14 17.76
C ILE A 147 -6.85 -26.46 18.67
N ALA A 148 -5.73 -26.88 18.11
CA ALA A 148 -4.53 -27.16 18.88
C ALA A 148 -4.09 -25.93 19.71
N PRO A 149 -3.70 -26.10 20.97
CA PRO A 149 -3.29 -24.99 21.83
C PRO A 149 -2.19 -24.09 21.24
N GLU A 150 -1.25 -24.69 20.48
CA GLU A 150 -0.16 -24.00 19.79
C GLU A 150 -0.70 -23.08 18.70
N VAL A 151 -1.69 -23.55 17.94
CA VAL A 151 -2.34 -22.76 16.87
C VAL A 151 -3.16 -21.63 17.49
N VAL A 152 -3.90 -21.88 18.58
CA VAL A 152 -4.63 -20.83 19.32
C VAL A 152 -3.65 -19.80 19.87
N GLY A 153 -2.52 -20.23 20.43
CA GLY A 153 -1.46 -19.35 20.94
C GLY A 153 -0.87 -18.46 19.85
N ALA A 154 -0.52 -19.05 18.71
CA ALA A 154 -0.01 -18.32 17.55
C ALA A 154 -1.07 -17.35 16.98
N THR A 155 -2.36 -17.77 16.92
CA THR A 155 -3.46 -16.89 16.49
C THR A 155 -3.61 -15.69 17.44
N SER A 156 -3.49 -15.91 18.74
CA SER A 156 -3.53 -14.84 19.72
C SER A 156 -2.41 -13.82 19.54
N LEU A 157 -1.18 -14.29 19.30
CA LEU A 157 -0.03 -13.43 18.98
C LEU A 157 -0.25 -12.66 17.69
N PHE A 158 -0.74 -13.32 16.65
CA PHE A 158 -1.07 -12.68 15.36
C PHE A 158 -2.08 -11.55 15.54
N LEU A 159 -3.16 -11.77 16.29
CA LEU A 159 -4.19 -10.76 16.51
C LEU A 159 -3.72 -9.58 17.37
N ASP A 160 -2.73 -9.78 18.23
CA ASP A 160 -2.06 -8.72 18.99
C ASP A 160 -0.92 -8.03 18.21
N GLY A 161 -0.66 -8.47 16.96
CA GLY A 161 0.35 -7.89 16.07
C GLY A 161 1.77 -8.46 16.26
N ASP A 162 1.96 -9.50 17.06
CA ASP A 162 3.25 -10.12 17.38
C ASP A 162 3.65 -11.15 16.31
N LEU A 163 3.80 -10.69 15.06
CA LEU A 163 4.08 -11.55 13.91
C LEU A 163 5.41 -12.31 14.03
N ASP A 164 6.44 -11.69 14.63
CA ASP A 164 7.77 -12.27 14.79
C ASP A 164 7.79 -13.45 15.77
N GLU A 165 6.77 -13.56 16.62
CA GLU A 165 6.60 -14.69 17.53
C GLU A 165 5.56 -15.69 17.02
N ALA A 166 4.51 -15.20 16.36
CA ALA A 166 3.46 -16.06 15.80
C ALA A 166 3.99 -16.96 14.68
N GLU A 167 4.82 -16.41 13.77
CA GLU A 167 5.29 -17.15 12.60
C GLU A 167 6.18 -18.36 12.96
N PRO A 168 7.24 -18.24 13.79
CA PRO A 168 8.04 -19.41 14.18
C PRO A 168 7.19 -20.48 14.87
N LEU A 169 6.30 -20.08 15.78
CA LEU A 169 5.45 -21.01 16.50
C LEU A 169 4.56 -21.85 15.57
N ILE A 170 3.97 -21.22 14.56
CA ILE A 170 3.09 -21.92 13.61
C ILE A 170 3.88 -22.75 12.60
N ARG A 171 5.08 -22.30 12.20
CA ARG A 171 5.97 -23.09 11.33
C ARG A 171 6.46 -24.36 12.03
N ASP A 172 6.90 -24.26 13.29
CA ASP A 172 7.33 -25.42 14.10
C ASP A 172 6.17 -26.42 14.30
N TYR A 173 4.94 -25.91 14.50
CA TYR A 173 3.76 -26.74 14.58
C TYR A 173 3.52 -27.52 13.27
N LEU A 174 3.56 -26.84 12.12
CA LEU A 174 3.36 -27.47 10.81
C LEU A 174 4.46 -28.48 10.46
N LEU A 175 5.71 -28.24 10.86
CA LEU A 175 6.80 -29.20 10.67
C LEU A 175 6.55 -30.53 11.38
N THR A 176 5.84 -30.51 12.50
CA THR A 176 5.59 -31.71 13.32
C THR A 176 4.24 -32.36 13.03
N HIS A 177 3.23 -31.60 12.63
CA HIS A 177 1.83 -32.05 12.44
C HIS A 177 1.37 -32.09 10.98
N GLY A 178 2.22 -31.64 10.04
CA GLY A 178 1.89 -31.66 8.61
C GLY A 178 0.84 -30.61 8.21
N ASN A 179 0.02 -30.94 7.24
CA ASN A 179 -0.93 -30.02 6.59
C ASN A 179 -2.21 -29.82 7.42
N GLU A 180 -2.10 -29.24 8.61
CA GLU A 180 -3.25 -28.87 9.43
C GLU A 180 -3.84 -27.55 8.90
N VAL A 181 -5.15 -27.55 8.60
CA VAL A 181 -5.84 -26.51 7.83
C VAL A 181 -5.82 -25.14 8.52
N GLU A 182 -6.09 -25.08 9.85
CA GLU A 182 -6.10 -23.82 10.59
C GLU A 182 -4.68 -23.23 10.74
N ALA A 183 -3.68 -24.11 10.92
CA ALA A 183 -2.29 -23.69 11.00
C ALA A 183 -1.78 -23.14 9.66
N MET A 184 -2.09 -23.81 8.54
CA MET A 184 -1.74 -23.34 7.19
C MET A 184 -2.42 -22.00 6.89
N ARG A 185 -3.71 -21.88 7.21
CA ARG A 185 -4.46 -20.64 7.05
C ARG A 185 -3.87 -19.50 7.89
N LEU A 186 -3.50 -19.75 9.15
CA LEU A 186 -2.85 -18.76 9.99
C LEU A 186 -1.50 -18.30 9.40
N LEU A 187 -0.68 -19.25 8.92
CA LEU A 187 0.58 -18.93 8.26
C LEU A 187 0.36 -18.08 6.99
N ALA A 188 -0.67 -18.38 6.21
CA ALA A 188 -1.06 -17.55 5.06
C ALA A 188 -1.43 -16.13 5.48
N ARG A 189 -2.23 -15.95 6.54
CA ARG A 189 -2.59 -14.64 7.10
C ARG A 189 -1.36 -13.86 7.59
N ILE A 190 -0.39 -14.53 8.19
CA ILE A 190 0.89 -13.93 8.56
C ILE A 190 1.64 -13.48 7.30
N GLY A 191 1.66 -14.31 6.24
CA GLY A 191 2.22 -13.96 4.95
C GLY A 191 1.56 -12.72 4.34
N MET A 192 0.23 -12.64 4.37
CA MET A 192 -0.53 -11.46 3.93
C MET A 192 -0.13 -10.19 4.72
N ALA A 193 -0.06 -10.29 6.04
CA ALA A 193 0.33 -9.18 6.92
C ALA A 193 1.77 -8.70 6.64
N ARG A 194 2.66 -9.63 6.26
CA ARG A 194 4.05 -9.35 5.85
C ARG A 194 4.18 -8.98 4.36
N LYS A 195 3.07 -9.00 3.61
CA LYS A 195 3.02 -8.77 2.15
C LYS A 195 3.82 -9.80 1.33
N VAL A 196 3.92 -11.03 1.83
CA VAL A 196 4.49 -12.19 1.13
C VAL A 196 3.32 -12.96 0.52
N PHE A 197 2.75 -12.39 -0.54
CA PHE A 197 1.48 -12.87 -1.12
C PHE A 197 1.63 -14.21 -1.85
N ASP A 198 2.79 -14.47 -2.48
CA ASP A 198 3.03 -15.75 -3.17
C ASP A 198 2.98 -16.95 -2.19
N ASP A 199 3.55 -16.81 -0.99
CA ASP A 199 3.48 -17.85 0.04
C ASP A 199 2.06 -18.01 0.58
N ALA A 200 1.34 -16.90 0.76
CA ALA A 200 -0.03 -16.90 1.21
C ALA A 200 -0.95 -17.57 0.17
N GLU A 201 -0.74 -17.31 -1.13
CA GLU A 201 -1.45 -17.95 -2.23
C GLU A 201 -1.30 -19.48 -2.18
N ILE A 202 -0.06 -19.97 -2.16
CA ILE A 202 0.26 -21.40 -2.14
C ILE A 202 -0.42 -22.10 -0.95
N LEU A 203 -0.36 -21.48 0.24
CA LEU A 203 -0.96 -22.04 1.44
C LEU A 203 -2.49 -22.07 1.36
N LEU A 204 -3.13 -21.00 0.89
CA LEU A 204 -4.59 -20.92 0.78
C LEU A 204 -5.12 -21.83 -0.33
N GLU A 205 -4.39 -21.98 -1.43
CA GLU A 205 -4.70 -22.95 -2.47
C GLU A 205 -4.65 -24.38 -1.92
N ALA A 206 -3.61 -24.74 -1.17
CA ALA A 206 -3.49 -26.03 -0.52
C ALA A 206 -4.60 -26.26 0.53
N VAL A 207 -4.94 -25.24 1.33
CA VAL A 207 -6.08 -25.30 2.26
C VAL A 207 -7.38 -25.61 1.52
N LEU A 208 -7.63 -24.96 0.40
CA LEU A 208 -8.85 -25.17 -0.40
C LEU A 208 -8.86 -26.51 -1.16
N GLN A 209 -7.70 -27.11 -1.42
CA GLN A 209 -7.63 -28.50 -1.92
C GLN A 209 -8.02 -29.51 -0.84
N ILE A 210 -7.63 -29.28 0.42
CA ILE A 210 -7.94 -30.16 1.55
C ILE A 210 -9.38 -29.95 2.03
N ALA A 211 -9.81 -28.69 2.12
CA ALA A 211 -11.13 -28.28 2.62
C ALA A 211 -11.82 -27.34 1.60
N PRO A 212 -12.40 -27.87 0.52
CA PRO A 212 -12.99 -27.05 -0.56
C PRO A 212 -14.12 -26.12 -0.11
N ASP A 213 -14.85 -26.49 0.94
CA ASP A 213 -15.99 -25.73 1.47
C ASP A 213 -15.59 -24.70 2.55
N TYR A 214 -14.27 -24.52 2.78
CA TYR A 214 -13.79 -23.60 3.81
C TYR A 214 -13.90 -22.13 3.35
N ARG A 215 -15.06 -21.51 3.61
CA ARG A 215 -15.42 -20.17 3.15
C ARG A 215 -14.42 -19.08 3.58
N ALA A 216 -13.92 -19.13 4.82
CA ALA A 216 -12.97 -18.13 5.30
C ALA A 216 -11.65 -18.17 4.52
N ALA A 217 -11.12 -19.37 4.23
CA ALA A 217 -9.92 -19.51 3.42
C ALA A 217 -10.14 -19.04 1.97
N ARG A 218 -11.34 -19.32 1.40
CA ARG A 218 -11.70 -18.85 0.06
C ARG A 218 -11.81 -17.33 -0.02
N LEU A 219 -12.33 -16.67 1.03
CA LEU A 219 -12.36 -15.21 1.10
C LEU A 219 -10.96 -14.64 1.16
N GLU A 220 -10.11 -15.16 2.06
CA GLU A 220 -8.71 -14.74 2.19
C GLU A 220 -7.91 -15.01 0.89
N TYR A 221 -8.22 -16.09 0.17
CA TYR A 221 -7.63 -16.37 -1.13
C TYR A 221 -8.03 -15.31 -2.18
N ALA A 222 -9.31 -14.90 -2.19
CA ALA A 222 -9.75 -13.81 -3.06
C ALA A 222 -9.07 -12.48 -2.71
N GLU A 223 -8.86 -12.18 -1.42
CA GLU A 223 -8.11 -10.99 -0.98
C GLU A 223 -6.66 -11.03 -1.47
N VAL A 224 -5.97 -12.16 -1.31
CA VAL A 224 -4.60 -12.34 -1.83
C VAL A 224 -4.55 -12.13 -3.33
N LEU A 225 -5.47 -12.70 -4.10
CA LEU A 225 -5.52 -12.52 -5.54
C LEU A 225 -5.71 -11.06 -5.95
N ILE A 226 -6.51 -10.28 -5.22
CA ILE A 226 -6.67 -8.83 -5.46
C ILE A 226 -5.37 -8.08 -5.15
N GLU A 227 -4.69 -8.37 -4.04
CA GLU A 227 -3.40 -7.75 -3.71
C GLU A 227 -2.30 -8.11 -4.73
N MET A 228 -2.43 -9.26 -5.39
CA MET A 228 -1.56 -9.69 -6.49
C MET A 228 -2.01 -9.16 -7.86
N HIS A 229 -3.04 -8.31 -7.93
CA HIS A 229 -3.64 -7.81 -9.17
C HIS A 229 -4.12 -8.92 -10.12
N ARG A 230 -4.74 -9.94 -9.56
CA ARG A 230 -5.38 -11.07 -10.28
C ARG A 230 -6.90 -11.05 -10.08
N GLU A 231 -7.49 -9.90 -10.33
CA GLU A 231 -8.88 -9.58 -10.04
C GLU A 231 -9.87 -10.51 -10.76
N ALA A 232 -9.53 -10.98 -11.95
CA ALA A 232 -10.37 -11.93 -12.69
C ALA A 232 -10.51 -13.27 -11.95
N GLU A 233 -9.43 -13.75 -11.35
CA GLU A 233 -9.43 -15.01 -10.58
C GLU A 233 -10.09 -14.80 -9.21
N ALA A 234 -9.82 -13.66 -8.56
CA ALA A 234 -10.51 -13.27 -7.33
C ALA A 234 -12.04 -13.26 -7.51
N ARG A 235 -12.52 -12.70 -8.62
CA ARG A 235 -13.93 -12.66 -8.96
C ARG A 235 -14.57 -14.06 -9.00
N VAL A 236 -13.89 -15.04 -9.59
CA VAL A 236 -14.39 -16.43 -9.62
C VAL A 236 -14.55 -17.00 -8.21
N GLN A 237 -13.61 -16.73 -7.29
CA GLN A 237 -13.71 -17.20 -5.90
C GLN A 237 -14.87 -16.52 -5.16
N LEU A 238 -15.06 -15.23 -5.38
CA LEU A 238 -16.15 -14.46 -4.75
C LEU A 238 -17.53 -14.84 -5.29
N GLU A 239 -17.65 -15.15 -6.59
CA GLU A 239 -18.88 -15.68 -7.19
C GLU A 239 -19.29 -17.02 -6.55
N LYS A 240 -18.31 -17.91 -6.30
CA LYS A 240 -18.56 -19.16 -5.56
C LYS A 240 -19.05 -18.89 -4.14
N LEU A 241 -18.38 -18.00 -3.39
CA LEU A 241 -18.80 -17.62 -2.03
C LEU A 241 -20.23 -17.09 -1.99
N MET A 242 -20.58 -16.19 -2.91
CA MET A 242 -21.92 -15.61 -2.97
C MET A 242 -23.00 -16.64 -3.35
N ALA A 243 -22.65 -17.65 -4.12
CA ALA A 243 -23.56 -18.75 -4.46
C ALA A 243 -23.74 -19.74 -3.31
N GLU A 244 -22.67 -20.07 -2.59
CA GLU A 244 -22.65 -21.03 -1.48
C GLU A 244 -23.19 -20.44 -0.17
N ASP A 245 -23.15 -19.11 -0.02
CA ASP A 245 -23.58 -18.40 1.19
C ASP A 245 -24.41 -17.13 0.86
N PRO A 246 -25.64 -17.31 0.33
CA PRO A 246 -26.48 -16.19 -0.07
C PRO A 246 -26.87 -15.25 1.08
N GLN A 247 -26.90 -15.75 2.31
CA GLN A 247 -27.26 -14.95 3.50
C GLN A 247 -26.21 -13.91 3.84
N ASN A 248 -24.93 -14.20 3.56
CA ASN A 248 -23.81 -13.30 3.79
C ASN A 248 -23.32 -12.61 2.49
N ARG A 249 -24.12 -12.65 1.43
CA ARG A 249 -23.77 -12.10 0.12
C ARG A 249 -23.22 -10.67 0.19
N LEU A 250 -23.82 -9.79 0.98
CA LEU A 250 -23.40 -8.40 1.11
C LEU A 250 -21.97 -8.27 1.69
N HIS A 251 -21.56 -9.20 2.54
CA HIS A 251 -20.21 -9.24 3.07
C HIS A 251 -19.14 -9.48 1.98
N TYR A 252 -19.43 -10.36 1.03
CA TYR A 252 -18.51 -10.65 -0.09
C TYR A 252 -18.61 -9.62 -1.21
N GLN A 253 -19.73 -8.93 -1.33
CA GLN A 253 -20.04 -8.03 -2.44
C GLN A 253 -19.15 -6.78 -2.48
N GLY A 254 -18.71 -6.28 -1.32
CA GLY A 254 -17.74 -5.17 -1.25
C GLY A 254 -16.41 -5.54 -1.93
N LEU A 255 -15.89 -6.73 -1.62
CA LEU A 255 -14.63 -7.21 -2.23
C LEU A 255 -14.81 -7.55 -3.72
N TYR A 256 -15.98 -8.09 -4.08
CA TYR A 256 -16.32 -8.31 -5.49
C TYR A 256 -16.38 -7.00 -6.29
N ALA A 257 -16.95 -5.94 -5.71
CA ALA A 257 -16.93 -4.62 -6.32
C ALA A 257 -15.49 -4.07 -6.49
N THR A 258 -14.61 -4.33 -5.51
CA THR A 258 -13.18 -3.99 -5.61
C THR A 258 -12.51 -4.73 -6.76
N ALA A 259 -12.79 -6.00 -6.97
CA ALA A 259 -12.30 -6.76 -8.11
C ALA A 259 -12.83 -6.18 -9.45
N CYS A 260 -14.10 -5.77 -9.51
CA CYS A 260 -14.65 -5.07 -10.68
C CYS A 260 -13.93 -3.75 -10.97
N VAL A 261 -13.57 -2.96 -9.93
CA VAL A 261 -12.76 -1.73 -10.11
C VAL A 261 -11.40 -2.06 -10.72
N GLY A 262 -10.75 -3.11 -10.25
CA GLY A 262 -9.46 -3.57 -10.80
C GLY A 262 -9.54 -3.98 -12.27
N LEU A 263 -10.66 -4.57 -12.69
CA LEU A 263 -10.95 -4.95 -14.08
C LEU A 263 -11.45 -3.78 -14.96
N GLY A 264 -11.63 -2.58 -14.39
CA GLY A 264 -12.14 -1.41 -15.11
C GLY A 264 -13.67 -1.37 -15.26
N GLU A 265 -14.40 -2.28 -14.63
CA GLU A 265 -15.88 -2.37 -14.64
C GLU A 265 -16.50 -1.38 -13.62
N HIS A 266 -16.18 -0.09 -13.73
CA HIS A 266 -16.49 0.91 -12.70
C HIS A 266 -17.98 1.13 -12.49
N GLU A 267 -18.82 1.16 -13.54
CA GLU A 267 -20.28 1.30 -13.42
C GLU A 267 -20.87 0.14 -12.62
N ARG A 268 -20.43 -1.09 -12.92
CA ARG A 268 -20.84 -2.29 -12.19
C ARG A 268 -20.41 -2.21 -10.73
N ALA A 269 -19.19 -1.80 -10.45
CA ALA A 269 -18.69 -1.64 -9.09
C ALA A 269 -19.54 -0.65 -8.28
N ILE A 270 -19.90 0.51 -8.88
CA ILE A 270 -20.78 1.50 -8.23
C ILE A 270 -22.14 0.89 -7.88
N GLY A 271 -22.72 0.10 -8.78
CA GLY A 271 -23.99 -0.61 -8.51
C GLY A 271 -23.87 -1.53 -7.29
N LEU A 272 -22.83 -2.36 -7.27
CA LEU A 272 -22.54 -3.31 -6.19
C LEU A 272 -22.29 -2.62 -4.84
N TYR A 273 -21.50 -1.54 -4.81
CA TYR A 273 -21.27 -0.76 -3.59
C TYR A 273 -22.57 -0.10 -3.08
N ARG A 274 -23.46 0.37 -3.97
CA ARG A 274 -24.77 0.89 -3.57
C ARG A 274 -25.66 -0.19 -2.93
N GLU A 275 -25.60 -1.42 -3.42
CA GLU A 275 -26.29 -2.54 -2.78
C GLU A 275 -25.72 -2.80 -1.37
N VAL A 276 -24.40 -2.76 -1.17
CA VAL A 276 -23.78 -2.88 0.17
C VAL A 276 -24.33 -1.80 1.12
N LEU A 277 -24.51 -0.56 0.67
CA LEU A 277 -25.09 0.52 1.45
C LEU A 277 -26.56 0.31 1.82
N THR A 278 -27.29 -0.62 1.18
CA THR A 278 -28.68 -0.94 1.64
C THR A 278 -28.70 -1.60 3.01
N GLY A 279 -27.61 -2.27 3.40
CA GLY A 279 -27.43 -2.86 4.74
C GLY A 279 -26.87 -1.90 5.79
N THR A 280 -26.20 -0.82 5.35
CA THR A 280 -25.66 0.24 6.21
C THR A 280 -25.50 1.54 5.42
N THR A 281 -26.10 2.62 5.89
CA THR A 281 -26.03 3.92 5.20
C THR A 281 -24.83 4.78 5.63
N ALA A 282 -24.11 4.38 6.67
CA ALA A 282 -23.03 5.15 7.30
C ALA A 282 -21.64 4.55 7.05
N ASP A 283 -21.45 3.77 5.97
CA ASP A 283 -20.15 3.19 5.62
C ASP A 283 -19.30 4.21 4.84
N ALA A 284 -18.38 4.86 5.56
CA ALA A 284 -17.51 5.88 5.00
C ALA A 284 -16.58 5.32 3.90
N ASP A 285 -16.08 4.10 4.08
CA ASP A 285 -15.15 3.47 3.14
C ASP A 285 -15.86 3.06 1.84
N VAL A 286 -17.13 2.64 1.92
CA VAL A 286 -17.94 2.33 0.73
C VAL A 286 -18.28 3.62 -0.04
N HIS A 287 -18.64 4.71 0.64
CA HIS A 287 -18.86 6.01 -0.01
C HIS A 287 -17.59 6.53 -0.69
N LEU A 288 -16.42 6.35 -0.07
CA LEU A 288 -15.12 6.68 -0.65
C LEU A 288 -14.85 5.86 -1.93
N SER A 289 -15.12 4.56 -1.88
CA SER A 289 -14.93 3.64 -3.02
C SER A 289 -15.83 4.01 -4.22
N ILE A 290 -17.09 4.34 -3.96
CA ILE A 290 -18.02 4.86 -4.98
C ILE A 290 -17.45 6.14 -5.61
N ALA A 291 -16.99 7.09 -4.77
CA ALA A 291 -16.44 8.35 -5.24
C ALA A 291 -15.20 8.16 -6.13
N HIS A 292 -14.31 7.23 -5.78
CA HIS A 292 -13.15 6.88 -6.61
C HIS A 292 -13.54 6.31 -7.98
N ALA A 293 -14.53 5.42 -8.02
CA ALA A 293 -15.04 4.86 -9.27
C ALA A 293 -15.70 5.96 -10.13
N GLN A 294 -16.52 6.83 -9.54
CA GLN A 294 -17.14 7.97 -10.21
C GLN A 294 -16.10 8.96 -10.76
N LYS A 295 -15.05 9.28 -9.98
CA LYS A 295 -13.93 10.10 -10.45
C LYS A 295 -13.25 9.48 -11.67
N THR A 296 -13.02 8.18 -11.66
CA THR A 296 -12.38 7.47 -12.78
C THR A 296 -13.21 7.55 -14.06
N LEU A 297 -14.53 7.48 -13.93
CA LEU A 297 -15.48 7.68 -15.03
C LEU A 297 -15.64 9.15 -15.47
N GLY A 298 -15.09 10.10 -14.72
CA GLY A 298 -15.25 11.53 -14.98
C GLY A 298 -16.59 12.11 -14.49
N GLN A 299 -17.32 11.39 -13.66
CA GLN A 299 -18.57 11.83 -13.00
C GLN A 299 -18.22 12.72 -11.80
N ARG A 300 -17.72 13.92 -12.09
CA ARG A 300 -17.12 14.81 -11.09
C ARG A 300 -18.09 15.27 -10.00
N ALA A 301 -19.30 15.66 -10.37
CA ALA A 301 -20.28 16.18 -9.41
C ALA A 301 -20.70 15.09 -8.43
N GLU A 302 -20.95 13.89 -8.93
CA GLU A 302 -21.29 12.71 -8.18
C GLU A 302 -20.15 12.27 -7.25
N ALA A 303 -18.91 12.34 -7.74
CA ALA A 303 -17.72 12.00 -6.95
C ALA A 303 -17.57 12.96 -5.75
N ILE A 304 -17.74 14.27 -5.95
CA ILE A 304 -17.70 15.28 -4.86
C ILE A 304 -18.75 14.96 -3.79
N GLU A 305 -19.98 14.67 -4.22
CA GLU A 305 -21.06 14.34 -3.28
C GLU A 305 -20.76 13.05 -2.49
N SER A 306 -20.24 12.04 -3.15
CA SER A 306 -19.87 10.77 -2.49
C SER A 306 -18.69 10.95 -1.52
N TYR A 307 -17.68 11.76 -1.84
CA TYR A 307 -16.60 12.12 -0.91
C TYR A 307 -17.11 12.88 0.32
N ARG A 308 -18.06 13.82 0.13
CA ARG A 308 -18.71 14.53 1.24
C ARG A 308 -19.50 13.60 2.13
N ARG A 309 -20.20 12.62 1.58
CA ARG A 309 -20.89 11.58 2.36
C ARG A 309 -19.91 10.74 3.16
N ALA A 310 -18.78 10.38 2.59
CA ALA A 310 -17.72 9.67 3.31
C ALA A 310 -17.21 10.48 4.52
N ALA A 311 -16.93 11.79 4.34
CA ALA A 311 -16.51 12.68 5.42
C ALA A 311 -17.60 12.89 6.48
N ALA A 312 -18.89 12.93 6.09
CA ALA A 312 -20.01 13.04 7.02
C ALA A 312 -20.23 11.75 7.83
N ALA A 313 -20.07 10.58 7.20
CA ALA A 313 -20.20 9.28 7.88
C ALA A 313 -19.09 9.04 8.92
N ARG A 314 -17.88 9.57 8.68
CA ARG A 314 -16.74 9.52 9.61
C ARG A 314 -16.03 10.88 9.63
N PRO A 315 -16.37 11.79 10.54
CA PRO A 315 -15.89 13.18 10.54
C PRO A 315 -14.36 13.35 10.51
N GLY A 316 -13.61 12.46 11.15
CA GLY A 316 -12.13 12.45 11.12
C GLY A 316 -11.51 11.73 9.91
N PHE A 317 -12.31 11.36 8.88
CA PHE A 317 -11.83 10.60 7.72
C PHE A 317 -10.97 11.46 6.79
N GLY A 318 -9.68 11.54 7.09
CA GLY A 318 -8.72 12.36 6.34
C GLY A 318 -8.67 12.06 4.84
N ASP A 319 -8.82 10.77 4.43
CA ASP A 319 -8.79 10.38 3.01
C ASP A 319 -9.92 11.01 2.20
N ALA A 320 -11.10 11.20 2.76
CA ALA A 320 -12.19 11.87 2.06
C ALA A 320 -11.84 13.33 1.72
N TYR A 321 -11.19 14.07 2.65
CA TYR A 321 -10.72 15.44 2.41
C TYR A 321 -9.57 15.48 1.40
N TRP A 322 -8.61 14.55 1.53
CA TRP A 322 -7.53 14.43 0.55
C TRP A 322 -8.06 14.11 -0.85
N SER A 323 -9.01 13.21 -0.95
CA SER A 323 -9.61 12.81 -2.22
C SER A 323 -10.35 13.97 -2.91
N LEU A 324 -11.03 14.84 -2.15
CA LEU A 324 -11.59 16.13 -2.64
C LEU A 324 -10.48 17.06 -3.16
N ALA A 325 -9.42 17.26 -2.38
CA ALA A 325 -8.26 18.06 -2.76
C ALA A 325 -7.59 17.52 -4.03
N ASN A 326 -7.49 16.19 -4.13
CA ASN A 326 -6.86 15.47 -5.25
C ASN A 326 -7.68 15.46 -6.55
N LEU A 327 -8.91 15.98 -6.54
CA LEU A 327 -9.62 16.34 -7.78
C LEU A 327 -8.94 17.51 -8.51
N LYS A 328 -8.10 18.30 -7.83
CA LYS A 328 -7.38 19.50 -8.33
C LYS A 328 -8.30 20.66 -8.72
N THR A 329 -9.54 20.39 -9.05
CA THR A 329 -10.57 21.37 -9.48
C THR A 329 -11.55 21.72 -8.36
N TYR A 330 -11.55 20.98 -7.26
CA TYR A 330 -12.33 21.30 -6.07
C TYR A 330 -11.69 22.48 -5.31
N ARG A 331 -12.52 23.38 -4.79
CA ARG A 331 -12.10 24.51 -3.96
C ARG A 331 -12.82 24.40 -2.62
N PHE A 332 -12.04 24.29 -1.56
CA PHE A 332 -12.59 24.25 -0.20
C PHE A 332 -13.15 25.60 0.22
N THR A 333 -14.29 25.56 0.88
CA THR A 333 -14.85 26.74 1.54
C THR A 333 -14.02 27.11 2.78
N PRO A 334 -14.12 28.38 3.28
CA PRO A 334 -13.45 28.76 4.53
C PRO A 334 -13.86 27.88 5.73
N GLN A 335 -15.11 27.46 5.77
CA GLN A 335 -15.62 26.59 6.81
C GLN A 335 -15.01 25.18 6.77
N GLU A 336 -14.91 24.58 5.57
CA GLU A 336 -14.26 23.27 5.39
C GLU A 336 -12.77 23.35 5.76
N LEU A 337 -12.09 24.45 5.42
CA LEU A 337 -10.69 24.67 5.76
C LEU A 337 -10.50 24.74 7.29
N GLU A 338 -11.35 25.46 7.99
CA GLU A 338 -11.29 25.56 9.45
C GLU A 338 -11.59 24.23 10.12
N GLN A 339 -12.54 23.47 9.60
CA GLN A 339 -12.83 22.11 10.06
C GLN A 339 -11.63 21.18 9.89
N MET A 340 -10.94 21.20 8.73
CA MET A 340 -9.74 20.40 8.52
C MET A 340 -8.61 20.78 9.48
N ARG A 341 -8.42 22.09 9.79
CA ARG A 341 -7.44 22.56 10.77
C ARG A 341 -7.75 22.06 12.18
N ALA A 342 -9.01 22.12 12.58
CA ALA A 342 -9.45 21.64 13.88
C ALA A 342 -9.23 20.12 14.02
N LEU A 343 -9.55 19.35 12.97
CA LEU A 343 -9.32 17.89 12.94
C LEU A 343 -7.82 17.55 12.97
N GLU A 344 -6.98 18.27 12.21
CA GLU A 344 -5.53 18.03 12.19
C GLU A 344 -4.90 18.31 13.55
N ALA A 345 -5.37 19.34 14.26
CA ALA A 345 -4.87 19.71 15.58
C ALA A 345 -5.38 18.81 16.73
N ASP A 346 -6.38 17.97 16.49
CA ASP A 346 -6.92 17.06 17.52
C ASP A 346 -5.87 15.98 17.88
N PRO A 347 -5.45 15.89 19.15
CA PRO A 347 -4.52 14.84 19.59
C PRO A 347 -5.06 13.41 19.42
N ALA A 348 -6.37 13.25 19.36
CA ALA A 348 -7.03 11.95 19.20
C ALA A 348 -7.08 11.47 17.75
N ILE A 349 -6.79 12.35 16.76
CA ILE A 349 -6.82 11.97 15.35
C ILE A 349 -5.75 10.89 15.03
N GLY A 350 -6.14 9.87 14.30
CA GLY A 350 -5.24 8.83 13.85
C GLY A 350 -4.12 9.37 12.94
N ARG A 351 -2.91 8.79 13.04
CA ARG A 351 -1.75 9.24 12.24
C ARG A 351 -2.03 9.25 10.73
N ILE A 352 -2.78 8.25 10.23
CA ILE A 352 -3.13 8.13 8.81
C ILE A 352 -4.09 9.25 8.40
N ASP A 353 -5.10 9.53 9.20
CA ASP A 353 -6.04 10.61 8.92
C ASP A 353 -5.38 11.99 9.00
N ARG A 354 -4.50 12.21 9.99
CA ARG A 354 -3.67 13.43 10.08
C ARG A 354 -2.81 13.61 8.82
N LEU A 355 -2.15 12.55 8.35
CA LEU A 355 -1.37 12.55 7.12
C LEU A 355 -2.20 13.07 5.92
N HIS A 356 -3.39 12.51 5.71
CA HIS A 356 -4.28 12.92 4.63
C HIS A 356 -4.75 14.36 4.78
N LEU A 357 -5.09 14.78 6.00
CA LEU A 357 -5.47 16.17 6.30
C LEU A 357 -4.34 17.15 5.99
N CYS A 358 -3.08 16.82 6.30
CA CYS A 358 -1.93 17.65 5.95
C CYS A 358 -1.83 17.90 4.43
N PHE A 359 -1.96 16.86 3.61
CA PHE A 359 -1.94 17.04 2.16
C PHE A 359 -3.17 17.80 1.65
N ALA A 360 -4.34 17.58 2.23
CA ALA A 360 -5.56 18.33 1.89
C ALA A 360 -5.44 19.82 2.23
N LEU A 361 -4.94 20.15 3.43
CA LEU A 361 -4.66 21.51 3.87
C LEU A 361 -3.59 22.17 3.00
N GLY A 362 -2.50 21.46 2.70
CA GLY A 362 -1.47 21.95 1.79
C GLY A 362 -2.05 22.39 0.45
N LYS A 363 -2.92 21.56 -0.16
CA LYS A 363 -3.57 21.89 -1.43
C LYS A 363 -4.59 23.02 -1.31
N ALA A 364 -5.41 23.05 -0.25
CA ALA A 364 -6.39 24.09 -0.03
C ALA A 364 -5.73 25.48 0.13
N LEU A 365 -4.62 25.54 0.87
CA LEU A 365 -3.84 26.76 1.09
C LEU A 365 -3.06 27.20 -0.15
N GLU A 366 -2.53 26.27 -0.94
CA GLU A 366 -1.95 26.55 -2.25
C GLU A 366 -2.97 27.24 -3.18
N ASP A 367 -4.22 26.75 -3.18
CA ASP A 367 -5.30 27.35 -3.96
C ASP A 367 -5.65 28.78 -3.51
N GLN A 368 -5.41 29.09 -2.22
CA GLN A 368 -5.55 30.44 -1.66
C GLN A 368 -4.28 31.29 -1.80
N ARG A 369 -3.23 30.78 -2.46
CA ARG A 369 -1.91 31.40 -2.61
C ARG A 369 -1.16 31.62 -1.29
N SER A 370 -1.52 30.92 -0.22
CA SER A 370 -0.81 30.93 1.05
C SER A 370 0.36 29.93 1.03
N PHE A 371 1.34 30.17 0.16
CA PHE A 371 2.37 29.20 -0.22
C PHE A 371 3.26 28.75 0.94
N ALA A 372 3.62 29.66 1.87
CA ALA A 372 4.43 29.32 3.04
C ALA A 372 3.71 28.31 3.95
N GLU A 373 2.44 28.56 4.23
CA GLU A 373 1.64 27.67 5.06
C GLU A 373 1.33 26.34 4.32
N ALA A 374 1.06 26.42 3.02
CA ALA A 374 0.88 25.23 2.16
C ALA A 374 2.12 24.34 2.18
N PHE A 375 3.33 24.91 2.05
CA PHE A 375 4.57 24.15 2.10
C PHE A 375 4.76 23.47 3.46
N ARG A 376 4.49 24.17 4.56
CA ARG A 376 4.57 23.62 5.91
C ARG A 376 3.70 22.37 6.08
N TYR A 377 2.46 22.40 5.57
CA TYR A 377 1.57 21.23 5.64
C TYR A 377 2.02 20.10 4.71
N TYR A 378 2.48 20.40 3.51
CA TYR A 378 3.08 19.38 2.63
C TYR A 378 4.29 18.74 3.30
N GLN A 379 5.18 19.54 3.92
CA GLN A 379 6.34 19.02 4.64
C GLN A 379 5.93 18.10 5.78
N LEU A 380 5.03 18.54 6.66
CA LEU A 380 4.53 17.73 7.77
C LEU A 380 3.91 16.41 7.30
N GLY A 381 3.07 16.44 6.26
CA GLY A 381 2.48 15.25 5.66
C GLY A 381 3.54 14.28 5.12
N ASN A 382 4.55 14.81 4.44
CA ASN A 382 5.66 14.01 3.92
C ASN A 382 6.50 13.40 5.04
N GLU A 383 6.84 14.14 6.10
CA GLU A 383 7.56 13.64 7.27
C GLU A 383 6.81 12.49 7.96
N LEU A 384 5.49 12.63 8.16
CA LEU A 384 4.63 11.59 8.72
C LEU A 384 4.66 10.32 7.85
N ARG A 385 4.65 10.45 6.53
CA ARG A 385 4.68 9.31 5.60
C ARG A 385 6.07 8.69 5.54
N HIS A 386 7.11 9.50 5.38
CA HIS A 386 8.50 9.07 5.29
C HIS A 386 8.92 8.23 6.49
N ALA A 387 8.63 8.70 7.72
CA ALA A 387 8.92 7.98 8.96
C ALA A 387 8.31 6.56 9.05
N SER A 388 7.31 6.24 8.22
CA SER A 388 6.66 4.91 8.17
C SER A 388 6.99 4.12 6.91
N SER A 389 7.73 4.70 5.95
CA SER A 389 7.92 4.09 4.63
C SER A 389 9.01 3.01 4.61
N GLY A 390 10.04 3.15 5.46
CA GLY A 390 11.23 2.30 5.41
C GLY A 390 12.01 2.41 4.08
N TYR A 391 11.82 3.52 3.34
CA TYR A 391 12.50 3.75 2.07
C TYR A 391 14.01 3.94 2.30
N ALA A 392 14.80 3.26 1.47
CA ALA A 392 16.26 3.35 1.45
C ALA A 392 16.74 3.62 0.03
N PRO A 393 17.17 4.85 -0.30
CA PRO A 393 17.58 5.21 -1.65
C PRO A 393 18.79 4.40 -2.15
N GLU A 394 19.64 3.92 -1.26
CA GLU A 394 20.82 3.09 -1.56
C GLU A 394 20.44 1.78 -2.28
N ILE A 395 19.27 1.22 -1.96
CA ILE A 395 18.76 0.01 -2.61
C ILE A 395 18.45 0.31 -4.08
N ILE A 396 17.82 1.45 -4.37
CA ILE A 396 17.48 1.84 -5.73
C ILE A 396 18.75 2.14 -6.54
N GLU A 397 19.71 2.85 -5.96
CA GLU A 397 21.00 3.15 -6.57
C GLU A 397 21.80 1.87 -6.85
N SER A 398 21.80 0.92 -5.91
CA SER A 398 22.44 -0.39 -6.08
C SER A 398 21.79 -1.18 -7.23
N ASN A 399 20.46 -1.25 -7.26
CA ASN A 399 19.73 -1.91 -8.33
C ASN A 399 19.98 -1.26 -9.69
N THR A 400 20.08 0.07 -9.76
CA THR A 400 20.44 0.79 -10.98
C THR A 400 21.81 0.41 -11.48
N ARG A 401 22.84 0.39 -10.61
CA ARG A 401 24.19 -0.06 -10.97
C ARG A 401 24.22 -1.50 -11.47
N GLN A 402 23.43 -2.39 -10.84
CA GLN A 402 23.29 -3.79 -11.28
C GLN A 402 22.61 -3.90 -12.65
N GLN A 403 21.57 -3.12 -12.92
CA GLN A 403 20.93 -3.06 -14.24
C GLN A 403 21.97 -2.67 -15.33
N ILE A 404 22.74 -1.62 -15.07
CA ILE A 404 23.78 -1.16 -15.99
C ILE A 404 24.85 -2.21 -16.23
N ALA A 405 25.25 -2.92 -15.17
CA ALA A 405 26.28 -3.95 -15.26
C ALA A 405 25.83 -5.21 -16.02
N VAL A 406 24.59 -5.62 -15.86
CA VAL A 406 24.04 -6.83 -16.49
C VAL A 406 23.56 -6.58 -17.91
N CYS A 407 22.83 -5.49 -18.14
CA CYS A 407 22.15 -5.21 -19.40
C CYS A 407 23.04 -4.43 -20.37
N THR A 408 24.18 -5.01 -20.80
CA THR A 408 25.12 -4.41 -21.77
C THR A 408 24.66 -4.61 -23.22
N ALA A 409 25.30 -3.92 -24.17
CA ALA A 409 25.03 -4.10 -25.59
C ALA A 409 25.32 -5.55 -26.02
N GLU A 410 26.40 -6.15 -25.53
CA GLU A 410 26.79 -7.56 -25.80
C GLU A 410 25.76 -8.54 -25.22
N PHE A 411 25.21 -8.23 -24.02
CA PHE A 411 24.16 -9.01 -23.40
C PHE A 411 22.94 -9.14 -24.31
N PHE A 412 22.47 -8.02 -24.88
CA PHE A 412 21.32 -8.01 -25.80
C PHE A 412 21.66 -8.62 -27.16
N ALA A 413 22.85 -8.35 -27.70
CA ALA A 413 23.29 -8.94 -28.98
C ALA A 413 23.31 -10.47 -28.93
N ALA A 414 23.78 -11.05 -27.80
CA ALA A 414 23.80 -12.50 -27.61
C ALA A 414 22.41 -13.13 -27.48
N ARG A 415 21.40 -12.34 -27.20
CA ARG A 415 19.98 -12.77 -26.95
C ARG A 415 19.02 -12.28 -28.02
N GLN A 416 19.50 -11.80 -29.12
CA GLN A 416 18.70 -11.30 -30.23
C GLN A 416 17.68 -12.36 -30.69
N GLY A 417 16.40 -11.98 -30.78
CA GLY A 417 15.31 -12.85 -31.23
C GLY A 417 14.85 -13.90 -30.21
N TRP A 418 15.10 -13.69 -28.91
CA TRP A 418 14.64 -14.61 -27.85
C TRP A 418 13.20 -14.37 -27.42
N GLY A 419 12.77 -13.13 -27.29
CA GLY A 419 11.44 -12.78 -26.79
C GLY A 419 10.32 -12.93 -27.82
N SER A 420 9.12 -12.56 -27.43
CA SER A 420 7.96 -12.48 -28.32
C SER A 420 8.12 -11.35 -29.33
N ILE A 421 7.80 -11.64 -30.60
CA ILE A 421 7.90 -10.66 -31.70
C ILE A 421 6.67 -9.74 -31.80
N ALA A 422 5.75 -9.78 -30.83
CA ALA A 422 4.57 -8.93 -30.78
C ALA A 422 4.95 -7.44 -30.84
N PRO A 423 4.44 -6.66 -31.80
CA PRO A 423 4.80 -5.25 -31.95
C PRO A 423 3.79 -4.31 -31.27
N ASP A 424 2.74 -4.86 -30.71
CA ASP A 424 1.55 -4.16 -30.24
C ASP A 424 1.69 -3.41 -28.88
N PRO A 425 2.62 -3.76 -27.95
CA PRO A 425 2.79 -3.01 -26.71
C PRO A 425 3.50 -1.68 -26.93
N ILE A 426 2.92 -0.60 -26.37
CA ILE A 426 3.51 0.74 -26.27
C ILE A 426 3.70 1.04 -24.78
N PHE A 427 4.94 1.08 -24.31
CA PHE A 427 5.26 1.42 -22.91
C PHE A 427 5.46 2.93 -22.78
N ILE A 428 4.78 3.55 -21.80
CA ILE A 428 5.07 4.94 -21.39
C ILE A 428 5.71 4.90 -20.01
N VAL A 429 6.98 5.29 -19.95
CA VAL A 429 7.81 5.26 -18.75
C VAL A 429 8.25 6.67 -18.34
N GLY A 430 8.92 6.81 -17.20
CA GLY A 430 9.43 8.07 -16.66
C GLY A 430 9.17 8.19 -15.17
N LEU A 431 9.19 9.40 -14.61
CA LEU A 431 8.72 9.60 -13.25
C LEU A 431 7.20 9.83 -13.22
N PRO A 432 6.52 9.54 -12.11
CA PRO A 432 5.18 10.08 -11.88
C PRO A 432 5.19 11.61 -12.05
N ARG A 433 4.08 12.20 -12.49
CA ARG A 433 3.95 13.65 -12.70
C ARG A 433 4.82 14.26 -13.81
N SER A 434 5.45 13.44 -14.64
CA SER A 434 6.24 13.89 -15.81
C SER A 434 5.39 14.21 -17.07
N GLY A 435 4.08 14.01 -17.02
CA GLY A 435 3.20 14.16 -18.19
C GLY A 435 2.84 12.85 -18.88
N SER A 436 3.20 11.70 -18.32
CA SER A 436 2.92 10.37 -18.88
C SER A 436 1.43 10.13 -19.16
N THR A 437 0.51 10.60 -18.31
CA THR A 437 -0.94 10.50 -18.54
C THR A 437 -1.40 11.38 -19.72
N LEU A 438 -0.74 12.51 -19.96
CA LEU A 438 -1.02 13.33 -21.14
C LEU A 438 -0.65 12.59 -22.43
N LEU A 439 0.54 11.98 -22.47
CA LEU A 439 0.98 11.19 -23.62
C LEU A 439 0.08 9.98 -23.86
N GLU A 440 -0.31 9.30 -22.78
CA GLU A 440 -1.28 8.20 -22.84
C GLU A 440 -2.61 8.67 -23.43
N GLN A 441 -3.16 9.80 -22.98
CA GLN A 441 -4.41 10.35 -23.49
C GLN A 441 -4.33 10.77 -24.97
N ILE A 442 -3.23 11.39 -25.37
CA ILE A 442 -2.94 11.73 -26.76
C ILE A 442 -2.96 10.48 -27.64
N LEU A 443 -2.17 9.49 -27.29
CA LEU A 443 -2.05 8.25 -28.08
C LEU A 443 -3.33 7.40 -28.06
N ALA A 444 -4.02 7.32 -26.91
CA ALA A 444 -5.28 6.59 -26.81
C ALA A 444 -6.43 7.24 -27.58
N SER A 445 -6.27 8.50 -28.02
CA SER A 445 -7.21 9.15 -28.93
C SER A 445 -7.11 8.64 -30.37
N HIS A 446 -6.03 7.96 -30.72
CA HIS A 446 -5.86 7.32 -32.04
C HIS A 446 -6.80 6.12 -32.21
N SER A 447 -7.36 5.95 -33.43
CA SER A 447 -8.31 4.88 -33.73
C SER A 447 -7.76 3.47 -33.49
N GLN A 448 -6.43 3.28 -33.69
CA GLN A 448 -5.75 2.00 -33.59
C GLN A 448 -5.05 1.74 -32.25
N ILE A 449 -5.05 2.71 -31.32
CA ILE A 449 -4.36 2.56 -30.04
C ILE A 449 -5.38 2.53 -28.91
N GLU A 450 -5.22 1.58 -28.01
CA GLU A 450 -6.02 1.47 -26.80
C GLU A 450 -5.23 1.94 -25.57
N GLY A 451 -5.82 2.86 -24.80
CA GLY A 451 -5.31 3.22 -23.49
C GLY A 451 -5.82 2.21 -22.46
N THR A 452 -4.94 1.46 -21.84
CA THR A 452 -5.33 0.53 -20.78
C THR A 452 -5.25 1.23 -19.41
N GLN A 453 -4.33 0.83 -18.55
CA GLN A 453 -4.09 1.41 -17.24
C GLN A 453 -2.61 1.20 -16.83
N GLU A 454 -2.28 1.45 -15.57
CA GLU A 454 -0.99 1.06 -14.99
C GLU A 454 -0.99 -0.44 -14.75
N LEU A 455 -0.42 -1.21 -15.71
CA LEU A 455 -0.42 -2.67 -15.63
C LEU A 455 0.63 -3.17 -14.64
N ALA A 456 0.22 -4.01 -13.70
CA ALA A 456 1.13 -4.61 -12.71
C ALA A 456 1.95 -5.79 -13.27
N THR A 457 1.73 -6.19 -14.52
CA THR A 457 2.25 -7.44 -15.10
C THR A 457 3.77 -7.50 -15.12
N VAL A 458 4.46 -6.39 -15.44
CA VAL A 458 5.94 -6.34 -15.40
C VAL A 458 6.43 -6.54 -13.96
N GLN A 459 5.80 -5.87 -12.98
CA GLN A 459 6.17 -5.98 -11.56
C GLN A 459 5.94 -7.40 -11.01
N GLN A 460 4.86 -8.07 -11.44
CA GLN A 460 4.59 -9.46 -11.10
C GLN A 460 5.68 -10.40 -11.64
N ILE A 461 6.09 -10.20 -12.89
CA ILE A 461 7.19 -10.96 -13.49
C ILE A 461 8.50 -10.72 -12.72
N VAL A 462 8.81 -9.45 -12.39
CA VAL A 462 9.99 -9.09 -11.60
C VAL A 462 9.96 -9.73 -10.21
N ALA A 463 8.83 -9.69 -9.52
CA ALA A 463 8.66 -10.33 -8.21
C ALA A 463 8.95 -11.84 -8.31
N ARG A 464 8.42 -12.51 -9.33
CA ARG A 464 8.67 -13.93 -9.57
C ARG A 464 10.15 -14.23 -9.87
N LEU A 465 10.83 -13.39 -10.66
CA LEU A 465 12.26 -13.54 -10.96
C LEU A 465 13.15 -13.29 -9.72
N ARG A 466 12.72 -12.42 -8.81
CA ARG A 466 13.38 -12.26 -7.52
C ARG A 466 13.31 -13.53 -6.68
N GLY A 467 12.17 -14.20 -6.71
CA GLY A 467 11.89 -15.32 -5.82
C GLY A 467 11.78 -14.90 -4.36
N ARG A 468 12.00 -15.84 -3.45
CA ARG A 468 12.01 -15.58 -2.00
C ARG A 468 13.33 -14.91 -1.62
N GLU A 469 13.28 -13.63 -1.31
CA GLU A 469 14.43 -12.88 -0.79
C GLU A 469 14.31 -12.77 0.73
N LEU A 470 15.30 -13.28 1.46
CA LEU A 470 15.45 -12.94 2.88
C LEU A 470 15.95 -11.49 2.97
N LYS A 471 15.47 -10.72 3.96
CA LYS A 471 15.86 -9.30 4.15
C LYS A 471 17.38 -9.05 4.20
N SER A 472 18.18 -10.10 4.44
CA SER A 472 19.64 -10.06 4.53
C SER A 472 20.35 -10.45 3.23
N GLU A 473 19.64 -10.90 2.19
CA GLU A 473 20.23 -11.34 0.94
C GLU A 473 20.15 -10.26 -0.13
N ALA A 474 21.18 -10.19 -1.00
CA ALA A 474 21.14 -9.34 -2.18
C ALA A 474 20.09 -9.85 -3.16
N SER A 475 19.29 -8.94 -3.73
CA SER A 475 18.28 -9.30 -4.72
C SER A 475 18.90 -10.05 -5.91
N ARG A 476 18.31 -11.18 -6.30
CA ARG A 476 18.68 -11.91 -7.51
C ARG A 476 18.40 -11.12 -8.78
N TYR A 477 17.43 -10.23 -8.76
CA TYR A 477 17.11 -9.38 -9.90
C TYR A 477 17.89 -8.06 -9.81
N PRO A 478 18.59 -7.61 -10.88
CA PRO A 478 18.50 -8.06 -12.28
C PRO A 478 19.50 -9.15 -12.70
N ALA A 479 20.39 -9.62 -11.83
CA ALA A 479 21.43 -10.59 -12.19
C ALA A 479 20.88 -11.88 -12.83
N VAL A 480 19.73 -12.35 -12.35
CA VAL A 480 19.02 -13.52 -12.88
C VAL A 480 18.69 -13.44 -14.38
N LEU A 481 18.62 -12.24 -14.97
CA LEU A 481 18.38 -12.07 -16.40
C LEU A 481 19.48 -12.71 -17.26
N ALA A 482 20.70 -12.82 -16.73
CA ALA A 482 21.80 -13.46 -17.41
C ALA A 482 21.72 -15.00 -17.42
N GLU A 483 20.94 -15.57 -16.50
CA GLU A 483 20.76 -17.01 -16.31
C GLU A 483 19.60 -17.57 -17.13
N LEU A 484 18.68 -16.71 -17.61
CA LEU A 484 17.49 -17.13 -18.35
C LEU A 484 17.86 -17.80 -19.68
N SER A 485 17.19 -18.90 -19.99
CA SER A 485 17.20 -19.55 -21.30
C SER A 485 16.31 -18.80 -22.31
N ARG A 486 16.44 -19.15 -23.58
CA ARG A 486 15.60 -18.61 -24.65
C ARG A 486 14.12 -18.94 -24.44
N GLU A 487 13.84 -20.15 -24.01
CA GLU A 487 12.49 -20.66 -23.74
C GLU A 487 11.84 -19.85 -22.61
N GLU A 488 12.56 -19.67 -21.49
CA GLU A 488 12.06 -18.88 -20.35
C GLU A 488 11.78 -17.43 -20.74
N VAL A 489 12.65 -16.79 -21.52
CA VAL A 489 12.43 -15.41 -22.01
C VAL A 489 11.18 -15.36 -22.90
N GLY A 490 10.96 -16.35 -23.77
CA GLY A 490 9.75 -16.48 -24.58
C GLY A 490 8.49 -16.62 -23.74
N GLU A 491 8.52 -17.49 -22.72
CA GLU A 491 7.42 -17.68 -21.79
C GLU A 491 7.09 -16.43 -20.98
N LEU A 492 8.09 -15.64 -20.58
CA LEU A 492 7.88 -14.36 -19.91
C LEU A 492 7.17 -13.35 -20.83
N GLY A 493 7.54 -13.29 -22.11
CA GLY A 493 6.86 -12.46 -23.12
C GLY A 493 5.40 -12.85 -23.31
N GLU A 494 5.11 -14.14 -23.48
CA GLU A 494 3.74 -14.65 -23.61
C GLU A 494 2.92 -14.42 -22.33
N ARG A 495 3.53 -14.59 -21.16
CA ARG A 495 2.89 -14.29 -19.87
C ARG A 495 2.50 -12.82 -19.77
N TYR A 496 3.38 -11.91 -20.19
CA TYR A 496 3.07 -10.48 -20.20
C TYR A 496 1.87 -10.18 -21.11
N LEU A 497 1.90 -10.70 -22.35
CA LEU A 497 0.81 -10.49 -23.32
C LEU A 497 -0.53 -11.07 -22.83
N LYS A 498 -0.50 -12.27 -22.23
CA LYS A 498 -1.68 -12.89 -21.62
C LYS A 498 -2.23 -12.06 -20.46
N GLY A 499 -1.35 -11.57 -19.58
CA GLY A 499 -1.74 -10.72 -18.45
C GLY A 499 -2.33 -9.37 -18.88
N ALA A 500 -1.81 -8.79 -19.96
CA ALA A 500 -2.34 -7.55 -20.52
C ALA A 500 -3.71 -7.74 -21.23
N ARG A 501 -4.01 -8.95 -21.70
CA ARG A 501 -5.19 -9.20 -22.55
C ARG A 501 -6.54 -8.91 -21.87
N VAL A 502 -6.62 -9.07 -20.55
CA VAL A 502 -7.85 -8.81 -19.78
C VAL A 502 -8.24 -7.33 -19.75
N TYR A 503 -7.29 -6.43 -20.07
CA TYR A 503 -7.47 -4.98 -20.08
C TYR A 503 -7.60 -4.42 -21.50
N ARG A 504 -7.59 -5.28 -22.52
CA ARG A 504 -7.63 -4.89 -23.94
C ARG A 504 -8.99 -5.15 -24.55
N THR A 505 -9.29 -4.34 -25.56
CA THR A 505 -10.34 -4.58 -26.56
C THR A 505 -9.73 -5.14 -27.85
N ASP A 506 -10.25 -4.78 -29.02
CA ASP A 506 -9.84 -5.31 -30.32
C ASP A 506 -8.88 -4.39 -31.08
N LYS A 507 -8.35 -3.31 -30.47
CA LYS A 507 -7.43 -2.42 -31.18
C LYS A 507 -6.04 -3.07 -31.39
N PRO A 508 -5.36 -2.77 -32.52
CA PRO A 508 -4.06 -3.36 -32.85
C PRO A 508 -2.97 -3.10 -31.83
N PHE A 509 -2.96 -1.90 -31.20
CA PHE A 509 -1.94 -1.48 -30.24
C PHE A 509 -2.57 -1.15 -28.90
N PHE A 510 -1.80 -1.31 -27.83
CA PHE A 510 -2.22 -0.93 -26.49
C PHE A 510 -1.10 -0.26 -25.72
N ILE A 511 -1.46 0.60 -24.78
CA ILE A 511 -0.53 1.34 -23.96
C ILE A 511 -0.43 0.69 -22.57
N ASP A 512 0.77 0.34 -22.13
CA ASP A 512 1.10 0.10 -20.73
C ASP A 512 1.79 1.36 -20.18
N LYS A 513 1.02 2.17 -19.45
CA LYS A 513 1.56 3.40 -18.86
C LYS A 513 1.84 3.16 -17.39
N MET A 514 3.02 2.62 -17.10
CA MET A 514 3.55 2.43 -15.75
C MET A 514 4.88 3.19 -15.65
N PRO A 515 4.90 4.39 -15.05
CA PRO A 515 6.10 5.23 -15.02
C PRO A 515 7.35 4.51 -14.57
N ASN A 516 7.30 3.78 -13.47
CA ASN A 516 8.44 3.08 -12.89
C ASN A 516 8.97 1.89 -13.71
N ASN A 517 8.33 1.52 -14.83
CA ASN A 517 8.84 0.48 -15.74
C ASN A 517 10.18 0.86 -16.40
N PHE A 518 10.62 2.13 -16.32
CA PHE A 518 11.97 2.51 -16.77
C PHE A 518 13.07 1.69 -16.07
N ARG A 519 12.82 1.22 -14.86
CA ARG A 519 13.73 0.36 -14.08
C ARG A 519 13.80 -1.07 -14.59
N HIS A 520 12.93 -1.46 -15.50
CA HIS A 520 12.77 -2.82 -16.00
C HIS A 520 12.90 -2.91 -17.53
N LEU A 521 13.39 -1.84 -18.18
CA LEU A 521 13.50 -1.80 -19.65
C LEU A 521 14.41 -2.90 -20.20
N GLY A 522 15.43 -3.32 -19.44
CA GLY A 522 16.25 -4.47 -19.83
C GLY A 522 15.44 -5.77 -19.94
N LEU A 523 14.58 -6.05 -18.97
CA LEU A 523 13.66 -7.19 -19.00
C LEU A 523 12.61 -7.03 -20.12
N ILE A 524 12.03 -5.83 -20.23
CA ILE A 524 11.02 -5.54 -21.27
C ILE A 524 11.60 -5.75 -22.66
N HIS A 525 12.84 -5.29 -22.92
CA HIS A 525 13.49 -5.50 -24.21
C HIS A 525 13.78 -6.98 -24.50
N LEU A 526 14.17 -7.74 -23.48
CA LEU A 526 14.34 -9.19 -23.64
C LEU A 526 13.02 -9.89 -24.01
N MET A 527 11.96 -9.61 -23.28
CA MET A 527 10.66 -10.25 -23.47
C MET A 527 9.96 -9.81 -24.76
N LEU A 528 10.06 -8.53 -25.09
CA LEU A 528 9.28 -7.84 -26.11
C LEU A 528 10.16 -6.88 -26.93
N PRO A 529 11.12 -7.39 -27.69
CA PRO A 529 12.13 -6.56 -28.38
C PRO A 529 11.53 -5.60 -29.43
N ARG A 530 10.31 -5.85 -29.89
CA ARG A 530 9.59 -4.99 -30.86
C ARG A 530 8.63 -3.99 -30.23
N ALA A 531 8.46 -4.02 -28.91
CA ALA A 531 7.64 -3.02 -28.19
C ALA A 531 8.21 -1.62 -28.40
N LYS A 532 7.31 -0.63 -28.43
CA LYS A 532 7.68 0.79 -28.45
C LYS A 532 7.80 1.31 -27.01
N VAL A 533 8.83 2.11 -26.76
CA VAL A 533 9.03 2.73 -25.43
C VAL A 533 9.09 4.24 -25.57
N ILE A 534 8.30 4.94 -24.77
CA ILE A 534 8.24 6.39 -24.73
C ILE A 534 8.64 6.85 -23.35
N ASP A 535 9.72 7.63 -23.25
CA ASP A 535 10.19 8.25 -22.02
C ASP A 535 9.50 9.63 -21.85
N ALA A 536 8.54 9.72 -20.95
CA ALA A 536 7.89 10.96 -20.55
C ALA A 536 8.78 11.72 -19.57
N ARG A 537 9.43 12.78 -20.04
CA ARG A 537 10.39 13.57 -19.25
C ARG A 537 9.88 14.99 -19.00
N ARG A 538 10.19 15.53 -17.85
CA ARG A 538 9.81 16.88 -17.44
C ARG A 538 10.94 17.55 -16.68
N GLU A 539 10.96 18.88 -16.68
CA GLU A 539 11.89 19.71 -15.92
C GLU A 539 12.01 19.20 -14.46
N PRO A 540 13.23 18.95 -13.96
CA PRO A 540 13.47 18.21 -12.71
C PRO A 540 12.79 18.82 -11.48
N ILE A 541 12.88 20.15 -11.28
CA ILE A 541 12.33 20.79 -10.08
C ILE A 541 10.78 20.71 -10.14
N ALA A 542 10.20 21.02 -11.29
CA ALA A 542 8.74 20.93 -11.49
C ALA A 542 8.22 19.49 -11.30
N CYS A 543 8.93 18.50 -11.84
CA CYS A 543 8.58 17.10 -11.69
C CYS A 543 8.68 16.65 -10.23
N CYS A 544 9.84 16.84 -9.59
CA CYS A 544 10.09 16.40 -8.22
C CYS A 544 9.16 17.09 -7.23
N PHE A 545 8.98 18.40 -7.32
CA PHE A 545 8.08 19.12 -6.42
C PHE A 545 6.61 18.76 -6.65
N SER A 546 6.19 18.49 -7.89
CA SER A 546 4.84 17.98 -8.17
C SER A 546 4.60 16.60 -7.56
N ASN A 547 5.62 15.76 -7.45
CA ASN A 547 5.57 14.49 -6.72
C ASN A 547 5.49 14.71 -5.21
N PHE A 548 6.33 15.60 -4.65
CA PHE A 548 6.35 15.92 -3.22
C PHE A 548 5.00 16.43 -2.70
N LYS A 549 4.24 17.16 -3.54
CA LYS A 549 2.87 17.62 -3.22
C LYS A 549 1.79 16.54 -3.38
N GLN A 550 2.15 15.35 -3.82
CA GLN A 550 1.18 14.30 -4.12
C GLN A 550 1.28 13.15 -3.12
N LEU A 551 0.22 12.88 -2.39
CA LEU A 551 0.12 11.65 -1.63
C LEU A 551 -0.27 10.51 -2.59
N PHE A 552 0.61 9.54 -2.72
CA PHE A 552 0.39 8.33 -3.52
C PHE A 552 -0.09 7.18 -2.63
N ALA A 553 -0.84 6.25 -3.22
CA ALA A 553 -1.37 5.10 -2.48
C ALA A 553 -0.26 4.11 -2.07
N LYS A 554 0.50 3.58 -3.05
CA LYS A 554 1.58 2.59 -2.84
C LYS A 554 2.69 2.80 -3.90
N GLY A 555 3.91 2.35 -3.60
CA GLY A 555 5.00 2.17 -4.58
C GLY A 555 5.74 3.44 -4.99
N GLN A 556 5.53 4.56 -4.29
CA GLN A 556 6.17 5.85 -4.58
C GLN A 556 6.84 6.44 -3.32
N GLU A 557 7.41 5.59 -2.48
CA GLU A 557 7.96 5.95 -1.17
C GLU A 557 9.09 6.98 -1.26
N PHE A 558 9.80 7.05 -2.38
CA PHE A 558 10.85 8.03 -2.65
C PHE A 558 10.35 9.48 -2.75
N THR A 559 9.03 9.70 -2.88
CA THR A 559 8.46 11.04 -3.09
C THR A 559 8.30 11.85 -1.81
N TYR A 560 8.48 11.23 -0.64
CA TYR A 560 8.19 11.82 0.67
C TYR A 560 9.38 12.54 1.32
N SER A 561 10.47 12.74 0.58
CA SER A 561 11.62 13.59 0.96
C SER A 561 12.12 14.31 -0.30
N LEU A 562 12.48 15.61 -0.16
CA LEU A 562 13.04 16.39 -1.27
C LEU A 562 14.40 15.84 -1.73
N GLU A 563 15.18 15.28 -0.80
CA GLU A 563 16.47 14.67 -1.08
C GLU A 563 16.32 13.33 -1.76
N ASP A 564 15.42 12.47 -1.26
CA ASP A 564 15.18 11.14 -1.82
C ASP A 564 14.63 11.20 -3.23
N ILE A 565 13.69 12.10 -3.50
CA ILE A 565 13.16 12.26 -4.86
C ILE A 565 14.20 12.79 -5.83
N ALA A 566 15.11 13.66 -5.38
CA ALA A 566 16.22 14.13 -6.20
C ALA A 566 17.20 13.00 -6.52
N ARG A 567 17.56 12.17 -5.53
CA ARG A 567 18.38 10.95 -5.73
C ARG A 567 17.73 10.00 -6.71
N TYR A 568 16.42 9.75 -6.55
CA TYR A 568 15.65 8.89 -7.48
C TYR A 568 15.61 9.47 -8.90
N TYR A 569 15.45 10.79 -9.07
CA TYR A 569 15.48 11.45 -10.37
C TYR A 569 16.85 11.31 -11.05
N ARG A 570 17.92 11.41 -10.30
CA ARG A 570 19.29 11.23 -10.82
C ARG A 570 19.52 9.79 -11.29
N THR A 571 19.08 8.79 -10.52
CA THR A 571 19.16 7.37 -10.94
C THR A 571 18.32 7.09 -12.18
N TYR A 572 17.16 7.74 -12.31
CA TYR A 572 16.37 7.67 -13.53
C TYR A 572 17.12 8.21 -14.74
N LEU A 573 17.74 9.39 -14.65
CA LEU A 573 18.52 9.95 -15.77
C LEU A 573 19.72 9.04 -16.14
N GLU A 574 20.41 8.52 -15.14
CA GLU A 574 21.56 7.61 -15.36
C GLU A 574 21.11 6.35 -16.10
N LEU A 575 20.00 5.75 -15.68
CA LEU A 575 19.50 4.52 -16.29
C LEU A 575 18.94 4.77 -17.70
N MET A 576 18.23 5.88 -17.92
CA MET A 576 17.75 6.23 -19.27
C MET A 576 18.89 6.53 -20.23
N ALA A 577 19.94 7.22 -19.80
CA ALA A 577 21.17 7.41 -20.61
C ALA A 577 21.89 6.08 -20.91
N HIS A 578 21.82 5.10 -20.03
CA HIS A 578 22.30 3.76 -20.29
C HIS A 578 21.49 3.08 -21.40
N TRP A 579 20.15 3.12 -21.32
CA TRP A 579 19.29 2.53 -22.36
C TRP A 579 19.49 3.17 -23.73
N ASP A 580 19.65 4.49 -23.80
CA ASP A 580 19.96 5.20 -25.06
C ASP A 580 21.27 4.70 -25.69
N ARG A 581 22.26 4.34 -24.85
CA ARG A 581 23.57 3.84 -25.31
C ARG A 581 23.53 2.41 -25.79
N VAL A 582 22.87 1.50 -25.05
CA VAL A 582 22.88 0.05 -25.32
C VAL A 582 21.78 -0.39 -26.28
N LEU A 583 20.71 0.40 -26.41
CA LEU A 583 19.54 0.15 -27.27
C LEU A 583 19.20 1.41 -28.09
N PRO A 584 20.12 1.89 -28.94
CA PRO A 584 19.96 3.17 -29.64
C PRO A 584 18.70 3.18 -30.52
N GLY A 585 17.88 4.25 -30.38
CA GLY A 585 16.65 4.45 -31.13
C GLY A 585 15.44 3.61 -30.67
N TRP A 586 15.60 2.76 -29.63
CA TRP A 586 14.49 1.96 -29.10
C TRP A 586 13.56 2.75 -28.16
N VAL A 587 14.10 3.78 -27.50
CA VAL A 587 13.33 4.66 -26.60
C VAL A 587 13.14 6.02 -27.27
N LEU A 588 11.91 6.51 -27.34
CA LEU A 588 11.59 7.88 -27.75
C LEU A 588 11.46 8.78 -26.53
N ARG A 589 12.38 9.73 -26.35
CA ARG A 589 12.27 10.77 -25.32
C ARG A 589 11.32 11.87 -25.73
N VAL A 590 10.38 12.21 -24.85
CA VAL A 590 9.39 13.27 -25.04
C VAL A 590 9.40 14.22 -23.86
N GLN A 591 9.81 15.46 -24.10
CA GLN A 591 9.81 16.50 -23.07
C GLN A 591 8.41 17.10 -22.91
N HIS A 592 7.92 17.15 -21.68
CA HIS A 592 6.61 17.72 -21.37
C HIS A 592 6.48 19.17 -21.84
N GLU A 593 7.54 19.96 -21.66
CA GLU A 593 7.60 21.37 -22.05
C GLU A 593 7.45 21.54 -23.58
N ASP A 594 8.04 20.61 -24.36
CA ASP A 594 7.95 20.64 -25.81
C ASP A 594 6.53 20.25 -26.30
N VAL A 595 5.88 19.32 -25.60
CA VAL A 595 4.46 18.97 -25.86
C VAL A 595 3.55 20.18 -25.59
N VAL A 596 3.82 20.93 -24.51
CA VAL A 596 3.04 22.13 -24.16
C VAL A 596 3.29 23.28 -25.16
N ALA A 597 4.50 23.36 -25.72
CA ALA A 597 4.88 24.38 -26.67
C ALA A 597 4.32 24.11 -28.09
N ASP A 598 4.36 22.84 -28.54
CA ASP A 598 3.94 22.39 -29.87
C ASP A 598 3.27 21.00 -29.80
N VAL A 599 1.99 20.98 -29.48
CA VAL A 599 1.21 19.75 -29.39
C VAL A 599 1.20 18.96 -30.69
N GLU A 600 0.90 19.62 -31.81
CA GLU A 600 0.74 18.93 -33.09
C GLU A 600 2.05 18.34 -33.59
N GLY A 601 3.16 19.09 -33.53
CA GLY A 601 4.48 18.60 -33.93
C GLY A 601 4.90 17.38 -33.07
N GLN A 602 4.65 17.43 -31.77
CA GLN A 602 4.98 16.29 -30.89
C GLN A 602 4.03 15.10 -31.09
N VAL A 603 2.75 15.31 -31.40
CA VAL A 603 1.82 14.22 -31.76
C VAL A 603 2.28 13.53 -33.06
N ARG A 604 2.67 14.29 -34.09
CA ARG A 604 3.21 13.71 -35.33
C ARG A 604 4.46 12.87 -35.07
N ARG A 605 5.38 13.37 -34.25
CA ARG A 605 6.60 12.66 -33.85
C ARG A 605 6.31 11.38 -33.08
N LEU A 606 5.32 11.38 -32.18
CA LEU A 606 4.88 10.23 -31.41
C LEU A 606 4.28 9.14 -32.31
N LEU A 607 3.38 9.53 -33.23
CA LEU A 607 2.71 8.61 -34.14
C LEU A 607 3.68 8.04 -35.17
N ASP A 608 4.60 8.84 -35.71
CA ASP A 608 5.67 8.38 -36.60
C ASP A 608 6.55 7.31 -35.93
N PHE A 609 6.98 7.54 -34.67
CA PHE A 609 7.71 6.56 -33.90
C PHE A 609 6.92 5.26 -33.69
N CYS A 610 5.61 5.33 -33.51
CA CYS A 610 4.74 4.16 -33.42
C CYS A 610 4.48 3.51 -34.78
N GLY A 611 4.85 4.14 -35.89
CA GLY A 611 4.57 3.67 -37.25
C GLY A 611 3.09 3.86 -37.64
N LEU A 612 2.44 4.90 -37.13
CA LEU A 612 1.02 5.16 -37.31
C LEU A 612 0.76 6.49 -38.05
N PRO A 613 -0.30 6.58 -38.86
CA PRO A 613 -0.66 7.81 -39.54
C PRO A 613 -1.14 8.87 -38.54
N PHE A 614 -0.98 10.14 -38.90
CA PHE A 614 -1.52 11.26 -38.08
C PHE A 614 -3.04 11.26 -38.11
N GLU A 615 -3.65 11.40 -36.92
CA GLU A 615 -5.08 11.60 -36.74
C GLU A 615 -5.35 12.86 -35.91
N PRO A 616 -6.19 13.83 -36.40
CA PRO A 616 -6.41 15.10 -35.72
C PRO A 616 -6.95 14.99 -34.31
N GLN A 617 -7.74 13.95 -34.00
CA GLN A 617 -8.30 13.74 -32.65
C GLN A 617 -7.22 13.54 -31.58
N CYS A 618 -6.01 13.14 -31.94
CA CYS A 618 -4.88 13.06 -31.02
C CYS A 618 -4.45 14.44 -30.50
N VAL A 619 -4.65 15.51 -31.28
CA VAL A 619 -4.41 16.89 -30.83
C VAL A 619 -5.56 17.39 -29.94
N GLU A 620 -6.77 16.93 -30.21
CA GLU A 620 -7.97 17.22 -29.41
C GLU A 620 -8.23 16.18 -28.29
N PHE A 621 -7.18 15.58 -27.75
CA PHE A 621 -7.19 14.46 -26.80
C PHE A 621 -8.16 14.65 -25.61
N HIS A 622 -8.40 15.88 -25.18
CA HIS A 622 -9.31 16.22 -24.08
C HIS A 622 -10.79 15.92 -24.37
N LYS A 623 -11.14 15.73 -25.65
CA LYS A 623 -12.49 15.32 -26.09
C LYS A 623 -12.69 13.81 -26.04
N THR A 624 -11.62 13.03 -25.91
CA THR A 624 -11.68 11.57 -25.89
C THR A 624 -12.18 11.09 -24.52
N VAL A 625 -13.34 10.42 -24.54
CA VAL A 625 -13.98 9.87 -23.33
C VAL A 625 -13.47 8.45 -23.06
N ARG A 626 -12.76 8.28 -21.96
CA ARG A 626 -12.33 6.98 -21.45
C ARG A 626 -12.11 6.99 -19.93
N SER A 627 -12.04 5.82 -19.33
CA SER A 627 -11.58 5.67 -17.95
C SER A 627 -10.12 6.11 -17.82
N VAL A 628 -9.80 6.94 -16.82
CA VAL A 628 -8.43 7.38 -16.51
C VAL A 628 -8.18 7.26 -15.02
N ARG A 629 -7.41 6.24 -14.61
CA ARG A 629 -7.13 5.94 -13.21
C ARG A 629 -5.77 6.49 -12.78
N THR A 630 -5.62 7.81 -12.71
CA THR A 630 -4.38 8.46 -12.28
C THR A 630 -4.66 9.72 -11.48
N ALA A 631 -3.63 10.24 -10.78
CA ALA A 631 -3.71 11.54 -10.09
C ALA A 631 -3.91 12.72 -11.05
N SER A 632 -3.74 12.52 -12.36
CA SER A 632 -3.88 13.55 -13.40
C SER A 632 -5.16 13.40 -14.24
N SER A 633 -6.11 12.54 -13.83
CA SER A 633 -7.31 12.21 -14.62
C SER A 633 -8.13 13.42 -15.01
N GLU A 634 -8.36 14.35 -14.08
CA GLU A 634 -9.13 15.56 -14.36
C GLU A 634 -8.38 16.57 -15.24
N GLN A 635 -7.05 16.57 -15.18
CA GLN A 635 -6.23 17.51 -15.98
C GLN A 635 -6.24 17.15 -17.46
N VAL A 636 -6.23 15.86 -17.81
CA VAL A 636 -6.21 15.42 -19.22
C VAL A 636 -7.57 15.48 -19.90
N ARG A 637 -8.65 15.77 -19.17
CA ARG A 637 -9.99 16.03 -19.69
C ARG A 637 -10.22 17.50 -20.03
N GLN A 638 -9.20 18.33 -19.87
CA GLN A 638 -9.24 19.77 -20.20
C GLN A 638 -8.23 20.08 -21.29
N PRO A 639 -8.46 21.16 -22.08
CA PRO A 639 -7.45 21.64 -23.01
C PRO A 639 -6.11 21.89 -22.32
N LEU A 640 -5.03 21.62 -23.04
CA LEU A 640 -3.69 21.82 -22.52
C LEU A 640 -3.46 23.28 -22.12
N ASN A 641 -2.89 23.52 -20.95
CA ASN A 641 -2.51 24.83 -20.45
C ASN A 641 -1.05 24.88 -20.00
N ARG A 642 -0.51 26.08 -19.82
CA ARG A 642 0.88 26.31 -19.38
C ARG A 642 1.04 26.45 -17.87
N GLU A 643 -0.06 26.51 -17.11
CA GLU A 643 -0.02 26.80 -15.67
C GLU A 643 0.83 25.82 -14.86
N GLY A 644 0.91 24.57 -15.30
CA GLY A 644 1.67 23.53 -14.62
C GLY A 644 3.19 23.64 -14.74
N LEU A 645 3.72 24.43 -15.68
CA LEU A 645 5.16 24.49 -15.94
C LEU A 645 5.92 25.21 -14.82
N ASP A 646 5.39 26.35 -14.37
CA ASP A 646 6.11 27.28 -13.49
C ASP A 646 5.56 27.33 -12.05
N GLN A 647 4.58 26.52 -11.70
CA GLN A 647 3.95 26.52 -10.36
C GLN A 647 4.95 26.35 -9.22
N TRP A 648 6.05 25.63 -9.43
CA TRP A 648 7.08 25.40 -8.42
C TRP A 648 7.79 26.71 -8.00
N GLN A 649 7.83 27.74 -8.86
CA GLN A 649 8.45 29.04 -8.58
C GLN A 649 7.79 29.74 -7.39
N ASN A 650 6.50 29.54 -7.18
CA ASN A 650 5.80 30.06 -6.00
C ASN A 650 6.33 29.45 -4.66
N PHE A 651 7.02 28.35 -4.74
CA PHE A 651 7.60 27.63 -3.59
C PHE A 651 9.12 27.69 -3.58
N GLU A 652 9.74 28.43 -4.49
CA GLU A 652 11.19 28.51 -4.66
C GLU A 652 11.99 28.72 -3.37
N PRO A 653 11.55 29.57 -2.41
CA PRO A 653 12.27 29.80 -1.17
C PRO A 653 12.49 28.53 -0.29
N TRP A 654 11.68 27.50 -0.47
CA TRP A 654 11.72 26.25 0.31
C TRP A 654 12.33 25.08 -0.45
N LEU A 655 12.75 25.27 -1.72
CA LEU A 655 13.24 24.17 -2.58
C LEU A 655 14.78 24.11 -2.64
N GLY A 656 15.51 24.78 -1.73
CA GLY A 656 16.97 24.74 -1.68
C GLY A 656 17.52 23.32 -1.63
N ALA A 657 17.07 22.52 -0.66
CA ALA A 657 17.50 21.12 -0.50
C ALA A 657 17.25 20.27 -1.78
N LEU A 658 16.11 20.46 -2.45
CA LEU A 658 15.82 19.79 -3.71
C LEU A 658 16.82 20.18 -4.82
N LYS A 659 17.09 21.48 -4.97
CA LYS A 659 18.02 22.00 -5.99
C LYS A 659 19.44 21.50 -5.77
N ASP A 660 19.90 21.53 -4.52
CA ASP A 660 21.22 21.04 -4.13
C ASP A 660 21.39 19.55 -4.39
N ALA A 661 20.37 18.74 -4.02
CA ALA A 661 20.38 17.30 -4.23
C ALA A 661 20.25 16.89 -5.71
N LEU A 662 19.54 17.66 -6.54
CA LEU A 662 19.47 17.45 -7.99
C LEU A 662 20.80 17.76 -8.69
N GLY A 663 21.52 18.79 -8.22
CA GLY A 663 22.82 19.18 -8.78
C GLY A 663 22.75 19.42 -10.30
N ASP A 664 23.64 18.79 -11.05
CA ASP A 664 23.72 18.95 -12.52
C ASP A 664 22.50 18.41 -13.29
N ALA A 665 21.68 17.56 -12.68
CA ALA A 665 20.48 17.02 -13.31
C ALA A 665 19.53 18.12 -13.81
N VAL A 666 19.49 19.27 -13.13
CA VAL A 666 18.68 20.44 -13.52
C VAL A 666 19.06 20.98 -14.93
N ARG A 667 20.33 20.85 -15.31
CA ARG A 667 20.82 21.32 -16.61
C ARG A 667 20.81 20.22 -17.67
N ARG A 668 21.12 19.00 -17.24
CA ARG A 668 21.37 17.86 -18.13
C ARG A 668 20.15 17.01 -18.48
N TYR A 669 18.99 17.29 -17.90
CA TYR A 669 17.80 16.45 -18.10
C TYR A 669 17.30 16.37 -19.55
N ARG A 670 17.74 17.30 -20.42
CA ARG A 670 17.42 17.27 -21.85
C ARG A 670 18.45 16.47 -22.68
N GLU A 671 19.62 16.17 -22.08
CA GLU A 671 20.65 15.33 -22.68
C GLU A 671 20.24 13.84 -22.55
#